data_98730de1d45c1d5eeef7bda9f5a2481d
#
_entry.id   98730de1d45c1d5eeef7bda9f5a2481d
#
_cell.length_a   1.000
_cell.length_b   1.000
_cell.length_c   1.000
_cell.angle_alpha   90.00
_cell.angle_beta   90.00
_cell.angle_gamma   90.00
#
_symmetry.space_group_name_H-M   'P 1'
#
loop_
_entity.id
_entity.type
_entity.pdbx_description
1 polymer ?
#
loop_
_entity_poly.entity_id
_entity_poly.type
_entity_poly.pdbx_seq_one_letter_code
_entity_poly.pdbx_strand_id
1 'polypeptide(L)'
;MEYSRFKHSVISLAVATACMSTSQHVLAEETSAEKNVEVIAVTGSRIKRQEATASPVQNIDLEALQANGSLSLGEALQELPSVGSSLNGNGSAGTSHGASSLNLRNLGANRSLVLVNGHRWVNGAGTRGFRDFVDMNTIPQNIVKRVEVLQDGATAIYGADAIAGVVNLYTYDDYEGLEVKTSYGETSEGDKETFSLDLLSGTNIGEANLMFAASYVDQKPIYTQDRKLTAVPLNGITASTPEGYFVEDNLADVVDFTIPSAGITRDPNSDGSSIDSWRAVNSDDTFNRYYNNYVTGPSERSSLYTQLVVPIGSVNFKAEALYNKRESDQQFSPALSSIRGSRGFVIVDDESVNPFGVEFSGSDFKHSSFFMNNGYRVNDQKVETTRFAIGLEGEVFDDWSWDTFVSWAKNKGEFTSNNQMDLDKLALGLRACDTSGIDGDVSDIAVGCVPVNIFNPLTDEMVEYVNFTGHDKNEASQVDFTANITGTLYELPAGYIGAAFGIEYRKEKGKDTPDSTINADPRINTYRTTTSSPREGTIGEYDLKEAYAEFSIPLLADLPLVDYLELSLATRYSDYSTFGSTTNSKVGLLYTPFEQLTLRANWAEGFRAPSILELFEGERLTYSAVTDPCSTDASLPGCSGVPSGYTQPFTNVQVTTGGNRQLVPETSKNKTVGLVYESNLIENLSFSLDWYEIKINDTISEFGAQNNLDLCAYQNKNCDTITRDSSGEILDILDGPVNLNATRVSGVDFVTYYSLQTDHGDWSFNANVSKLNELTEYTTLSDGSVEREDLAGTAASRESYPEWRGTFSSTWKHDAWSANYNFRYIGSTTEQVSGEPRDIGSVTYHNISGGYQFENNLAVKLGINNLADKQPPASLTNLNINFDQNTYNPTGRYMYLQLTYSL
;
A
#
# COMPACT_ATOMS: atom_id res chain seq x y z
N MET A 1 21.08 -2.86 29.37
CA MET A 1 19.72 -2.38 29.12
C MET A 1 19.38 -1.20 30.05
N GLU A 2 20.19 -0.12 30.11
CA GLU A 2 19.87 1.05 30.99
C GLU A 2 20.61 2.34 30.59
N TYR A 3 20.90 2.54 29.31
CA TYR A 3 21.61 3.75 28.83
C TYR A 3 20.88 4.55 27.74
N SER A 4 19.63 4.21 27.42
CA SER A 4 18.87 4.87 26.31
C SER A 4 17.82 5.90 26.80
N ARG A 5 17.51 6.01 28.09
CA ARG A 5 16.41 6.87 28.57
C ARG A 5 16.77 8.34 28.89
N PHE A 6 18.00 8.76 28.71
CA PHE A 6 18.44 10.10 29.18
C PHE A 6 18.67 11.14 28.06
N LYS A 7 18.53 10.81 26.79
CA LYS A 7 18.76 11.78 25.69
C LYS A 7 17.50 12.47 25.17
N HIS A 8 16.32 11.99 25.50
CA HIS A 8 15.05 12.56 24.97
C HIS A 8 14.44 13.66 25.85
N SER A 9 14.84 13.79 27.10
CA SER A 9 14.26 14.79 28.04
C SER A 9 14.84 16.20 27.94
N VAL A 10 15.92 16.42 27.21
CA VAL A 10 16.58 17.74 27.12
C VAL A 10 16.09 18.58 25.94
N ILE A 11 15.63 17.95 24.88
CA ILE A 11 15.08 18.64 23.69
C ILE A 11 13.65 19.12 23.93
N SER A 12 12.86 18.39 24.69
CA SER A 12 11.48 18.76 25.05
C SER A 12 11.40 20.01 25.98
N LEU A 13 12.43 20.28 26.74
CA LEU A 13 12.45 21.44 27.68
C LEU A 13 12.95 22.73 27.01
N ALA A 14 13.74 22.64 25.94
CA ALA A 14 14.29 23.80 25.25
C ALA A 14 13.27 24.47 24.30
N VAL A 15 12.30 23.72 23.75
CA VAL A 15 11.24 24.26 22.90
C VAL A 15 10.17 24.98 23.72
N ALA A 16 9.86 24.49 24.92
CA ALA A 16 8.87 25.10 25.80
C ALA A 16 9.31 26.47 26.39
N THR A 17 10.62 26.75 26.46
CA THR A 17 11.16 27.99 27.06
C THR A 17 11.31 29.13 26.05
N ALA A 18 11.30 28.84 24.73
CA ALA A 18 11.43 29.85 23.69
C ALA A 18 10.10 30.54 23.32
N CYS A 19 8.96 29.96 23.69
CA CYS A 19 7.61 30.47 23.33
C CYS A 19 6.97 31.41 24.39
N MET A 20 7.64 31.73 25.51
CA MET A 20 7.01 32.50 26.60
C MET A 20 7.33 34.00 26.63
N SER A 21 7.87 34.57 25.61
CA SER A 21 8.18 36.02 25.67
C SER A 21 7.70 36.77 24.42
N THR A 22 6.40 37.01 24.31
CA THR A 22 5.81 38.24 23.72
C THR A 22 4.29 38.14 23.74
N SER A 23 3.64 38.52 24.81
CA SER A 23 2.20 38.82 24.82
C SER A 23 1.99 40.34 24.91
N GLN A 24 1.63 40.95 23.77
CA GLN A 24 0.93 42.22 23.79
C GLN A 24 -0.51 42.01 23.33
N HIS A 25 -1.45 42.28 24.22
CA HIS A 25 -2.88 42.25 23.91
C HIS A 25 -3.23 43.32 22.88
N VAL A 26 -3.76 42.88 21.74
CA VAL A 26 -4.51 43.75 20.82
C VAL A 26 -5.97 43.30 20.91
N LEU A 27 -6.82 44.18 21.37
CA LEU A 27 -8.29 44.06 21.31
C LEU A 27 -8.71 44.25 19.84
N ALA A 28 -9.22 43.21 19.25
CA ALA A 28 -9.82 43.29 17.91
C ALA A 28 -11.24 43.81 18.02
N GLU A 29 -11.50 44.89 17.28
CA GLU A 29 -12.81 45.51 17.04
C GLU A 29 -13.51 44.73 15.92
N GLU A 30 -14.71 44.19 16.17
CA GLU A 30 -15.50 43.49 15.13
C GLU A 30 -15.92 44.48 14.05
N THR A 31 -15.22 44.46 12.92
CA THR A 31 -15.71 45.05 11.67
C THR A 31 -16.43 43.97 10.86
N SER A 32 -17.68 44.18 10.57
CA SER A 32 -18.49 43.36 9.64
C SER A 32 -17.81 43.32 8.26
N ALA A 33 -17.07 42.24 8.03
CA ALA A 33 -16.51 41.96 6.72
C ALA A 33 -17.62 41.54 5.75
N GLU A 34 -17.72 42.22 4.63
CA GLU A 34 -18.39 41.71 3.43
C GLU A 34 -17.84 40.31 3.14
N LYS A 35 -18.72 39.30 2.98
CA LYS A 35 -18.35 37.98 2.57
C LYS A 35 -17.67 38.06 1.20
N ASN A 36 -16.36 38.12 1.16
CA ASN A 36 -15.64 37.75 -0.04
C ASN A 36 -15.88 36.26 -0.20
N VAL A 37 -16.72 35.86 -1.14
CA VAL A 37 -16.94 34.46 -1.51
C VAL A 37 -15.63 33.97 -2.14
N GLU A 38 -14.85 33.20 -1.38
CA GLU A 38 -13.59 32.62 -1.83
C GLU A 38 -13.89 31.71 -3.03
N VAL A 39 -13.28 31.96 -4.19
CA VAL A 39 -13.40 31.11 -5.38
C VAL A 39 -12.60 29.84 -5.11
N ILE A 40 -13.28 28.77 -4.69
CA ILE A 40 -12.64 27.51 -4.33
C ILE A 40 -12.34 26.74 -5.64
N ALA A 41 -11.06 26.40 -5.86
CA ALA A 41 -10.70 25.47 -6.90
C ALA A 41 -11.24 24.08 -6.52
N VAL A 42 -12.10 23.49 -7.35
CA VAL A 42 -12.68 22.17 -7.13
C VAL A 42 -11.90 21.14 -7.95
N THR A 43 -11.51 20.02 -7.32
CA THR A 43 -10.85 18.91 -8.02
C THR A 43 -11.74 18.39 -9.17
N GLY A 44 -11.12 18.13 -10.33
CA GLY A 44 -11.85 17.67 -11.53
C GLY A 44 -11.97 18.73 -12.63
N SER A 45 -11.47 19.94 -12.38
CA SER A 45 -11.31 21.03 -13.35
C SER A 45 -10.12 21.90 -12.99
N ARG A 46 -9.46 22.50 -13.99
CA ARG A 46 -8.45 23.55 -13.80
C ARG A 46 -9.06 24.95 -13.94
N ILE A 47 -10.33 25.02 -14.38
CA ILE A 47 -11.05 26.27 -14.46
C ILE A 47 -11.56 26.62 -13.06
N LYS A 48 -11.11 27.77 -12.51
CA LYS A 48 -11.59 28.28 -11.22
C LYS A 48 -13.04 28.69 -11.32
N ARG A 49 -13.93 28.10 -10.54
CA ARG A 49 -15.36 28.41 -10.52
C ARG A 49 -16.00 28.09 -9.17
N GLN A 50 -17.14 28.73 -8.90
CA GLN A 50 -17.93 28.54 -7.68
C GLN A 50 -19.01 27.45 -7.82
N GLU A 51 -19.30 27.00 -9.04
CA GLU A 51 -20.43 26.14 -9.36
C GLU A 51 -20.04 24.65 -9.41
N ALA A 52 -21.05 23.80 -9.32
CA ALA A 52 -20.89 22.34 -9.41
C ALA A 52 -20.16 21.93 -10.70
N THR A 53 -19.38 20.86 -10.64
CA THR A 53 -18.73 20.28 -11.81
C THR A 53 -19.53 19.08 -12.33
N ALA A 54 -19.38 18.76 -13.62
CA ALA A 54 -19.95 17.55 -14.19
C ALA A 54 -19.41 16.27 -13.53
N SER A 55 -18.23 16.32 -12.93
CA SER A 55 -17.61 15.18 -12.25
C SER A 55 -18.02 15.06 -10.78
N PRO A 56 -18.28 13.85 -10.26
CA PRO A 56 -18.58 13.63 -8.84
C PRO A 56 -17.34 13.88 -7.97
N VAL A 57 -17.39 14.89 -7.13
CA VAL A 57 -16.36 15.22 -6.14
C VAL A 57 -16.97 15.12 -4.74
N GLN A 58 -16.34 14.38 -3.89
CA GLN A 58 -16.67 14.30 -2.47
C GLN A 58 -15.71 15.18 -1.67
N ASN A 59 -16.23 16.19 -1.02
CA ASN A 59 -15.48 17.02 -0.07
C ASN A 59 -15.53 16.37 1.32
N ILE A 60 -14.39 16.23 1.95
CA ILE A 60 -14.24 15.62 3.27
C ILE A 60 -13.47 16.59 4.15
N ASP A 61 -14.14 17.08 5.18
CA ASP A 61 -13.50 17.88 6.20
C ASP A 61 -12.55 17.01 7.05
N LEU A 62 -11.38 17.57 7.34
CA LEU A 62 -10.40 16.88 8.17
C LEU A 62 -10.93 16.57 9.60
N GLU A 63 -11.76 17.45 10.18
CA GLU A 63 -12.38 17.21 11.49
C GLU A 63 -13.23 15.93 11.47
N ALA A 64 -13.98 15.71 10.38
CA ALA A 64 -14.78 14.50 10.19
C ALA A 64 -13.92 13.24 10.05
N LEU A 65 -12.80 13.30 9.32
CA LEU A 65 -11.85 12.21 9.20
C LEU A 65 -11.16 11.87 10.54
N GLN A 66 -10.85 12.91 11.34
CA GLN A 66 -10.23 12.76 12.65
C GLN A 66 -11.22 12.47 13.78
N ALA A 67 -12.53 12.44 13.48
CA ALA A 67 -13.55 12.16 14.50
C ALA A 67 -13.31 10.83 15.21
N ASN A 68 -12.70 9.88 14.54
CA ASN A 68 -12.34 8.55 15.06
C ASN A 68 -10.97 8.50 15.76
N GLY A 69 -10.30 9.64 15.99
CA GLY A 69 -8.95 9.64 16.58
C GLY A 69 -7.90 8.94 15.72
N SER A 70 -8.11 8.81 14.42
CA SER A 70 -7.11 8.27 13.49
C SER A 70 -5.89 9.18 13.44
N LEU A 71 -4.69 8.60 13.59
CA LEU A 71 -3.41 9.29 13.55
C LEU A 71 -2.71 9.15 12.19
N SER A 72 -3.38 8.55 11.22
CA SER A 72 -2.90 8.37 9.85
C SER A 72 -3.96 8.81 8.86
N LEU A 73 -3.56 9.70 7.95
CA LEU A 73 -4.42 10.14 6.84
C LEU A 73 -4.85 8.96 5.97
N GLY A 74 -3.93 8.00 5.72
CA GLY A 74 -4.22 6.80 4.96
C GLY A 74 -5.29 5.93 5.64
N GLU A 75 -5.18 5.66 6.95
CA GLU A 75 -6.20 4.90 7.69
C GLU A 75 -7.57 5.57 7.62
N ALA A 76 -7.62 6.90 7.83
CA ALA A 76 -8.87 7.66 7.77
C ALA A 76 -9.54 7.58 6.39
N LEU A 77 -8.77 7.75 5.31
CA LEU A 77 -9.29 7.68 3.94
C LEU A 77 -9.66 6.26 3.50
N GLN A 78 -9.01 5.22 4.04
CA GLN A 78 -9.38 3.82 3.79
C GLN A 78 -10.73 3.42 4.39
N GLU A 79 -11.29 4.23 5.29
CA GLU A 79 -12.65 4.01 5.79
C GLU A 79 -13.73 4.40 4.78
N LEU A 80 -13.42 5.20 3.76
CA LEU A 80 -14.37 5.62 2.72
C LEU A 80 -14.91 4.41 1.95
N PRO A 81 -16.22 4.34 1.65
CA PRO A 81 -16.81 3.23 0.92
C PRO A 81 -16.26 3.03 -0.50
N SER A 82 -15.85 4.11 -1.16
CA SER A 82 -15.23 4.10 -2.50
C SER A 82 -13.77 3.61 -2.52
N VAL A 83 -13.14 3.50 -1.33
CA VAL A 83 -11.78 2.97 -1.20
C VAL A 83 -11.85 1.48 -0.92
N GLY A 84 -11.29 0.67 -1.79
CA GLY A 84 -11.25 -0.78 -1.70
C GLY A 84 -10.17 -1.32 -0.75
N SER A 85 -9.89 -2.61 -0.88
CA SER A 85 -8.80 -3.27 -0.18
C SER A 85 -7.49 -2.53 -0.45
N SER A 86 -6.84 -2.02 0.59
CA SER A 86 -5.69 -1.11 0.49
C SER A 86 -4.60 -1.54 1.45
N LEU A 87 -3.33 -1.31 1.09
CA LEU A 87 -2.23 -1.55 2.02
C LEU A 87 -2.41 -0.67 3.26
N ASN A 88 -2.55 -1.33 4.39
CA ASN A 88 -2.57 -0.67 5.68
C ASN A 88 -1.13 -0.60 6.22
N GLY A 89 -0.63 0.61 6.45
CA GLY A 89 0.74 0.86 6.88
C GLY A 89 1.18 0.09 8.12
N ASN A 90 0.24 -0.31 8.93
CA ASN A 90 0.48 -1.06 10.18
C ASN A 90 0.26 -2.58 10.04
N GLY A 91 -0.15 -3.04 8.87
CA GLY A 91 -0.41 -4.46 8.64
C GLY A 91 0.85 -5.34 8.65
N SER A 92 0.75 -6.54 9.20
CA SER A 92 1.86 -7.50 9.34
C SER A 92 2.13 -8.32 8.09
N ALA A 93 1.19 -8.42 7.17
CA ALA A 93 1.35 -9.30 6.02
C ALA A 93 2.34 -8.77 5.01
N GLY A 94 3.58 -9.10 5.22
CA GLY A 94 4.72 -9.19 4.32
C GLY A 94 4.92 -8.24 3.13
N THR A 95 3.97 -7.40 2.79
CA THR A 95 4.02 -6.58 1.57
C THR A 95 3.90 -5.09 1.81
N SER A 96 3.21 -4.64 2.86
CA SER A 96 3.02 -3.21 3.13
C SER A 96 4.28 -2.53 3.64
N HIS A 97 5.06 -3.24 4.42
CA HIS A 97 6.32 -2.72 4.98
C HIS A 97 6.17 -1.30 5.57
N GLY A 98 5.09 -1.07 6.29
CA GLY A 98 4.78 0.23 6.88
C GLY A 98 4.21 1.28 5.91
N ALA A 99 4.10 1.02 4.61
CA ALA A 99 3.49 1.91 3.64
C ALA A 99 1.96 1.82 3.66
N SER A 100 1.28 2.95 3.46
CA SER A 100 -0.16 3.06 3.35
C SER A 100 -0.57 3.55 1.97
N SER A 101 -1.49 2.86 1.30
CA SER A 101 -1.95 3.20 -0.05
C SER A 101 -3.45 3.50 -0.08
N LEU A 102 -3.91 4.10 -1.19
CA LEU A 102 -5.32 4.29 -1.48
C LEU A 102 -5.68 3.57 -2.77
N ASN A 103 -6.65 2.66 -2.70
CA ASN A 103 -7.14 1.88 -3.83
C ASN A 103 -8.59 2.26 -4.14
N LEU A 104 -8.79 3.30 -4.95
CA LEU A 104 -10.12 3.72 -5.36
C LEU A 104 -10.78 2.65 -6.23
N ARG A 105 -12.03 2.26 -5.88
CA ARG A 105 -12.88 1.33 -6.65
C ARG A 105 -12.26 -0.05 -6.91
N ASN A 106 -11.31 -0.49 -6.05
CA ASN A 106 -10.60 -1.77 -6.17
C ASN A 106 -9.77 -1.93 -7.46
N LEU A 107 -9.36 -0.84 -8.10
CA LEU A 107 -8.60 -0.88 -9.35
C LEU A 107 -7.06 -0.88 -9.15
N GLY A 108 -6.61 -0.87 -7.91
CA GLY A 108 -5.20 -0.79 -7.54
C GLY A 108 -4.76 0.63 -7.18
N ALA A 109 -3.79 0.72 -6.26
CA ALA A 109 -3.28 2.01 -5.78
C ALA A 109 -2.52 2.78 -6.87
N ASN A 110 -1.95 2.09 -7.84
CA ASN A 110 -1.23 2.66 -8.99
C ASN A 110 -2.15 3.25 -10.09
N ARG A 111 -3.48 3.12 -9.92
CA ARG A 111 -4.50 3.75 -10.77
C ARG A 111 -5.31 4.81 -10.03
N SER A 112 -4.87 5.16 -8.83
CA SER A 112 -5.48 6.15 -7.92
C SER A 112 -4.49 7.29 -7.71
N LEU A 113 -4.73 8.46 -8.31
CA LEU A 113 -3.79 9.58 -8.24
C LEU A 113 -3.93 10.33 -6.91
N VAL A 114 -2.83 10.57 -6.22
CA VAL A 114 -2.76 11.41 -5.01
C VAL A 114 -2.08 12.72 -5.34
N LEU A 115 -2.73 13.83 -4.97
CA LEU A 115 -2.25 15.19 -5.15
C LEU A 115 -2.23 15.93 -3.81
N VAL A 116 -1.33 16.91 -3.69
CA VAL A 116 -1.32 17.91 -2.63
C VAL A 116 -1.38 19.29 -3.30
N ASN A 117 -2.42 20.06 -3.01
CA ASN A 117 -2.70 21.36 -3.65
C ASN A 117 -2.73 21.28 -5.19
N GLY A 118 -3.24 20.16 -5.75
CA GLY A 118 -3.29 19.90 -7.19
C GLY A 118 -1.97 19.47 -7.84
N HIS A 119 -0.90 19.26 -7.08
CA HIS A 119 0.42 18.82 -7.55
C HIS A 119 0.72 17.40 -7.11
N ARG A 120 1.44 16.67 -7.96
CA ARG A 120 1.80 15.26 -7.70
C ARG A 120 2.76 15.13 -6.52
N TRP A 121 2.63 13.99 -5.84
CA TRP A 121 3.51 13.59 -4.75
C TRP A 121 4.44 12.46 -5.18
N VAL A 122 5.64 12.40 -4.59
CA VAL A 122 6.63 11.36 -4.91
C VAL A 122 6.17 9.98 -4.45
N ASN A 123 6.44 8.95 -5.25
CA ASN A 123 6.14 7.56 -4.93
C ASN A 123 6.91 7.05 -3.70
N GLY A 124 6.35 6.06 -3.03
CA GLY A 124 6.89 5.50 -1.80
C GLY A 124 8.13 4.63 -2.01
N ALA A 125 8.91 4.44 -0.94
CA ALA A 125 9.94 3.41 -0.83
C ALA A 125 9.36 2.14 -0.20
N GLY A 126 9.90 0.98 -0.54
CA GLY A 126 9.48 -0.31 0.02
C GLY A 126 10.57 -1.37 -0.05
N THR A 127 10.45 -2.45 0.70
CA THR A 127 11.37 -3.58 0.58
C THR A 127 11.27 -4.17 -0.83
N ARG A 128 12.39 -4.60 -1.37
CA ARG A 128 12.52 -5.10 -2.75
C ARG A 128 12.24 -4.05 -3.81
N GLY A 129 12.54 -2.78 -3.52
CA GLY A 129 12.43 -1.66 -4.44
C GLY A 129 11.57 -0.51 -3.92
N PHE A 130 11.21 0.38 -4.81
CA PHE A 130 10.30 1.49 -4.55
C PHE A 130 8.87 1.07 -4.94
N ARG A 131 7.90 1.90 -4.58
CA ARG A 131 6.48 1.65 -4.90
C ARG A 131 6.08 2.42 -6.15
N ASP A 132 5.04 1.95 -6.81
CA ASP A 132 4.37 2.63 -7.92
C ASP A 132 3.11 3.39 -7.46
N PHE A 133 3.06 3.75 -6.19
CA PHE A 133 2.01 4.56 -5.57
C PHE A 133 2.58 5.47 -4.47
N VAL A 134 1.81 6.49 -4.10
CA VAL A 134 2.13 7.40 -3.00
C VAL A 134 1.90 6.72 -1.65
N ASP A 135 2.92 6.71 -0.78
CA ASP A 135 2.76 6.32 0.62
C ASP A 135 2.12 7.46 1.41
N MET A 136 0.86 7.29 1.82
CA MET A 136 0.09 8.29 2.56
C MET A 136 0.74 8.66 3.91
N ASN A 137 1.59 7.80 4.46
CA ASN A 137 2.33 8.10 5.69
C ASN A 137 3.45 9.14 5.50
N THR A 138 3.76 9.53 4.26
CA THR A 138 4.74 10.58 3.95
C THR A 138 4.15 11.99 4.00
N ILE A 139 2.82 12.11 4.08
CA ILE A 139 2.09 13.38 4.13
C ILE A 139 1.62 13.63 5.56
N PRO A 140 2.10 14.71 6.22
CA PRO A 140 1.67 15.03 7.59
C PRO A 140 0.19 15.39 7.63
N GLN A 141 -0.55 14.78 8.55
CA GLN A 141 -1.99 15.01 8.67
C GLN A 141 -2.33 16.43 9.15
N ASN A 142 -1.50 17.01 10.01
CA ASN A 142 -1.72 18.32 10.64
C ASN A 142 -1.54 19.52 9.69
N ILE A 143 -1.04 19.33 8.47
CA ILE A 143 -1.00 20.41 7.45
C ILE A 143 -2.22 20.41 6.54
N VAL A 144 -3.05 19.36 6.56
CA VAL A 144 -4.19 19.20 5.66
C VAL A 144 -5.40 19.94 6.23
N LYS A 145 -6.02 20.79 5.44
CA LYS A 145 -7.24 21.54 5.75
C LYS A 145 -8.49 20.75 5.33
N ARG A 146 -8.49 20.20 4.11
CA ARG A 146 -9.59 19.40 3.54
C ARG A 146 -9.06 18.39 2.52
N VAL A 147 -9.87 17.39 2.25
CA VAL A 147 -9.61 16.38 1.22
C VAL A 147 -10.74 16.37 0.21
N GLU A 148 -10.40 16.36 -1.05
CA GLU A 148 -11.34 16.16 -2.15
C GLU A 148 -11.06 14.82 -2.83
N VAL A 149 -12.11 14.01 -2.96
CA VAL A 149 -12.04 12.73 -3.66
C VAL A 149 -12.86 12.80 -4.92
N LEU A 150 -12.19 12.90 -6.05
CA LEU A 150 -12.81 12.86 -7.37
C LEU A 150 -13.00 11.39 -7.78
N GLN A 151 -14.24 11.01 -7.94
CA GLN A 151 -14.65 9.63 -8.25
C GLN A 151 -14.96 9.44 -9.74
N ASP A 152 -14.06 9.92 -10.60
CA ASP A 152 -14.21 9.88 -12.07
C ASP A 152 -12.83 9.83 -12.72
N GLY A 153 -12.76 9.35 -13.97
CA GLY A 153 -11.55 9.43 -14.76
C GLY A 153 -11.13 10.88 -15.01
N ALA A 154 -9.88 11.20 -14.67
CA ALA A 154 -9.37 12.56 -14.71
C ALA A 154 -8.04 12.72 -15.43
N THR A 155 -7.67 11.75 -16.26
CA THR A 155 -6.40 11.75 -16.99
C THR A 155 -6.27 12.95 -17.94
N ALA A 156 -7.36 13.39 -18.57
CA ALA A 156 -7.36 14.58 -19.43
C ALA A 156 -7.03 15.88 -18.69
N ILE A 157 -7.14 15.89 -17.33
CA ILE A 157 -6.93 17.07 -16.48
C ILE A 157 -5.59 16.96 -15.73
N TYR A 158 -5.29 15.78 -15.15
CA TYR A 158 -4.16 15.56 -14.24
C TYR A 158 -3.07 14.62 -14.77
N GLY A 159 -3.21 14.11 -16.02
CA GLY A 159 -2.26 13.17 -16.63
C GLY A 159 -2.45 11.72 -16.17
N ALA A 160 -1.45 10.89 -16.38
CA ALA A 160 -1.48 9.45 -16.08
C ALA A 160 -1.93 9.12 -14.65
N ASP A 161 -2.34 7.87 -14.45
CA ASP A 161 -2.65 7.24 -13.16
C ASP A 161 -4.00 7.69 -12.55
N ALA A 162 -4.68 8.68 -13.11
CA ALA A 162 -6.01 9.14 -12.70
C ALA A 162 -7.15 8.34 -13.37
N ILE A 163 -7.04 7.00 -13.39
CA ILE A 163 -8.04 6.11 -14.00
C ILE A 163 -9.21 5.88 -13.03
N ALA A 164 -8.91 5.46 -11.80
CA ALA A 164 -9.91 5.16 -10.78
C ALA A 164 -10.49 6.43 -10.14
N GLY A 165 -9.69 7.50 -10.12
CA GLY A 165 -10.02 8.78 -9.52
C GLY A 165 -8.80 9.53 -9.02
N VAL A 166 -9.06 10.63 -8.30
CA VAL A 166 -8.02 11.50 -7.72
C VAL A 166 -8.36 11.80 -6.26
N VAL A 167 -7.38 11.70 -5.39
CA VAL A 167 -7.44 12.21 -4.01
C VAL A 167 -6.56 13.44 -3.92
N ASN A 168 -7.16 14.60 -3.73
CA ASN A 168 -6.45 15.87 -3.63
C ASN A 168 -6.54 16.42 -2.20
N LEU A 169 -5.38 16.62 -1.60
CA LEU A 169 -5.21 17.09 -0.24
C LEU A 169 -4.89 18.57 -0.29
N TYR A 170 -5.74 19.41 0.29
CA TYR A 170 -5.50 20.83 0.40
C TYR A 170 -4.91 21.18 1.74
N THR A 171 -3.76 21.88 1.72
CA THR A 171 -3.10 22.38 2.93
C THR A 171 -3.67 23.73 3.33
N TYR A 172 -3.33 24.20 4.52
CA TYR A 172 -3.57 25.58 4.89
C TYR A 172 -2.69 26.50 4.05
N ASP A 173 -3.23 27.63 3.61
CA ASP A 173 -2.51 28.63 2.80
C ASP A 173 -2.12 29.87 3.60
N ASP A 174 -2.91 30.23 4.63
CA ASP A 174 -2.82 31.48 5.38
C ASP A 174 -3.07 31.28 6.88
N TYR A 175 -2.55 30.18 7.42
CA TYR A 175 -2.76 29.87 8.83
C TYR A 175 -2.17 30.96 9.74
N GLU A 176 -2.96 31.47 10.69
CA GLU A 176 -2.54 32.40 11.72
C GLU A 176 -2.93 31.84 13.10
N GLY A 177 -1.97 31.77 14.01
CA GLY A 177 -2.16 31.24 15.35
C GLY A 177 -1.21 30.09 15.68
N LEU A 178 -1.50 29.44 16.80
CA LEU A 178 -0.78 28.28 17.32
C LEU A 178 -1.78 27.21 17.73
N GLU A 179 -1.64 26.02 17.19
CA GLU A 179 -2.33 24.83 17.65
C GLU A 179 -1.33 23.78 18.13
N VAL A 180 -1.54 23.27 19.33
CA VAL A 180 -0.82 22.12 19.89
C VAL A 180 -1.83 21.04 20.21
N LYS A 181 -1.68 19.88 19.60
CA LYS A 181 -2.55 18.74 19.77
C LYS A 181 -1.75 17.55 20.26
N THR A 182 -2.21 16.88 21.31
CA THR A 182 -1.61 15.63 21.78
C THR A 182 -2.69 14.58 21.96
N SER A 183 -2.38 13.34 21.60
CA SER A 183 -3.29 12.21 21.77
C SER A 183 -2.58 11.03 22.43
N TYR A 184 -3.30 10.32 23.25
CA TYR A 184 -2.92 9.02 23.80
C TYR A 184 -4.08 8.05 23.67
N GLY A 185 -3.78 6.82 23.28
CA GLY A 185 -4.80 5.78 23.19
C GLY A 185 -4.21 4.39 23.29
N GLU A 186 -5.07 3.43 23.63
CA GLU A 186 -4.74 2.01 23.75
C GLU A 186 -5.97 1.14 23.49
N THR A 187 -5.74 -0.14 23.20
CA THR A 187 -6.85 -1.10 23.07
C THR A 187 -7.36 -1.54 24.44
N SER A 188 -8.55 -2.14 24.49
CA SER A 188 -9.09 -2.74 25.73
C SER A 188 -8.27 -3.92 26.25
N GLU A 189 -7.38 -4.50 25.42
CA GLU A 189 -6.45 -5.56 25.82
C GLU A 189 -5.14 -5.02 26.42
N GLY A 190 -4.92 -3.68 26.39
CA GLY A 190 -3.73 -3.02 26.93
C GLY A 190 -2.52 -3.09 25.99
N ASP A 191 -2.75 -3.19 24.69
CA ASP A 191 -1.73 -3.14 23.65
C ASP A 191 -2.04 -2.03 22.62
N LYS A 192 -1.22 -1.91 21.58
CA LYS A 192 -1.27 -0.82 20.58
C LYS A 192 -1.32 0.54 21.26
N GLU A 193 -0.56 0.72 22.35
CA GLU A 193 -0.38 2.07 22.89
C GLU A 193 0.04 3.01 21.76
N THR A 194 -0.63 4.14 21.67
CA THR A 194 -0.36 5.13 20.64
C THR A 194 -0.26 6.51 21.27
N PHE A 195 0.79 7.21 20.94
CA PHE A 195 1.02 8.60 21.37
C PHE A 195 1.23 9.48 20.16
N SER A 196 0.63 10.69 20.15
CA SER A 196 0.95 11.71 19.16
C SER A 196 1.12 13.09 19.78
N LEU A 197 1.95 13.89 19.10
CA LEU A 197 2.13 15.31 19.37
C LEU A 197 2.20 16.05 18.05
N ASP A 198 1.26 16.94 17.82
CA ASP A 198 1.18 17.77 16.62
C ASP A 198 1.29 19.25 17.02
N LEU A 199 2.04 20.01 16.25
CA LEU A 199 2.19 21.45 16.33
C LEU A 199 1.86 22.05 14.97
N LEU A 200 1.02 23.04 14.94
CA LEU A 200 0.77 23.90 13.77
C LEU A 200 0.86 25.35 14.24
N SER A 201 1.68 26.15 13.59
CA SER A 201 1.87 27.55 13.89
C SER A 201 1.96 28.38 12.63
N GLY A 202 1.30 29.52 12.60
CA GLY A 202 1.38 30.46 11.50
C GLY A 202 1.39 31.89 12.00
N THR A 203 2.07 32.76 11.28
CA THR A 203 2.16 34.17 11.63
C THR A 203 2.34 35.02 10.38
N ASN A 204 1.74 36.21 10.40
CA ASN A 204 1.94 37.21 9.39
C ASN A 204 3.15 38.10 9.70
N ILE A 205 4.07 38.23 8.77
CA ILE A 205 5.26 39.09 8.83
C ILE A 205 5.10 40.16 7.75
N GLY A 206 4.49 41.28 8.12
CA GLY A 206 4.00 42.23 7.12
C GLY A 206 2.85 41.64 6.32
N GLU A 207 2.99 41.58 4.99
CA GLU A 207 2.03 40.93 4.09
C GLU A 207 2.34 39.44 3.86
N ALA A 208 3.50 38.96 4.32
CA ALA A 208 3.87 37.56 4.15
C ALA A 208 3.31 36.68 5.27
N ASN A 209 2.82 35.47 4.92
CA ASN A 209 2.46 34.44 5.90
C ASN A 209 3.56 33.36 5.97
N LEU A 210 3.99 33.04 7.17
CA LEU A 210 4.91 31.93 7.44
C LEU A 210 4.19 30.90 8.33
N MET A 211 4.04 29.70 7.79
CA MET A 211 3.49 28.54 8.50
C MET A 211 4.58 27.52 8.79
N PHE A 212 4.50 26.93 9.98
CA PHE A 212 5.34 25.83 10.44
C PHE A 212 4.48 24.72 11.05
N ALA A 213 4.75 23.47 10.70
CA ALA A 213 4.10 22.31 11.30
C ALA A 213 5.13 21.25 11.69
N ALA A 214 4.89 20.61 12.82
CA ALA A 214 5.65 19.45 13.30
C ALA A 214 4.68 18.38 13.78
N SER A 215 5.01 17.11 13.53
CA SER A 215 4.21 15.98 13.99
C SER A 215 5.12 14.86 14.45
N TYR A 216 4.74 14.21 15.55
CA TYR A 216 5.36 13.00 16.08
C TYR A 216 4.27 12.00 16.43
N VAL A 217 4.42 10.76 15.99
CA VAL A 217 3.51 9.64 16.28
C VAL A 217 4.33 8.41 16.63
N ASP A 218 4.04 7.78 17.77
CA ASP A 218 4.59 6.49 18.19
C ASP A 218 3.46 5.49 18.44
N GLN A 219 3.51 4.33 17.82
CA GLN A 219 2.54 3.25 17.94
C GLN A 219 3.23 1.95 18.28
N LYS A 220 2.73 1.23 19.29
CA LYS A 220 3.20 -0.09 19.71
C LYS A 220 2.50 -1.21 18.94
N PRO A 221 3.09 -2.42 18.85
CA PRO A 221 2.53 -3.53 18.08
C PRO A 221 1.32 -4.18 18.76
N ILE A 222 0.61 -5.00 17.98
CA ILE A 222 -0.28 -6.08 18.42
C ILE A 222 0.32 -7.40 17.95
N TYR A 223 0.47 -8.37 18.84
CA TYR A 223 0.96 -9.70 18.47
C TYR A 223 -0.18 -10.67 18.13
N THR A 224 0.11 -11.65 17.28
CA THR A 224 -0.88 -12.68 16.90
C THR A 224 -1.38 -13.49 18.08
N GLN A 225 -0.51 -13.79 19.06
CA GLN A 225 -0.86 -14.50 20.27
C GLN A 225 -1.86 -13.77 21.18
N ASP A 226 -1.95 -12.43 21.07
CA ASP A 226 -2.78 -11.60 21.92
C ASP A 226 -4.23 -11.47 21.42
N ARG A 227 -4.57 -12.11 20.33
CA ARG A 227 -5.93 -12.14 19.75
C ARG A 227 -6.40 -13.57 19.50
N LYS A 228 -7.58 -13.90 19.97
CA LYS A 228 -8.17 -15.24 19.79
C LYS A 228 -8.28 -15.66 18.33
N LEU A 229 -8.54 -14.69 17.44
CA LEU A 229 -8.66 -14.96 16.00
C LEU A 229 -7.34 -15.37 15.38
N THR A 230 -6.20 -14.81 15.84
CA THR A 230 -4.90 -14.97 15.21
C THR A 230 -3.93 -15.86 15.98
N ALA A 231 -4.23 -16.17 17.25
CA ALA A 231 -3.35 -16.96 18.12
C ALA A 231 -3.07 -18.36 17.58
N VAL A 232 -4.05 -18.95 16.87
CA VAL A 232 -3.89 -20.26 16.23
C VAL A 232 -4.30 -20.14 14.77
N PRO A 233 -3.42 -20.47 13.83
CA PRO A 233 -3.76 -20.49 12.41
C PRO A 233 -4.91 -21.46 12.14
N LEU A 234 -5.95 -20.98 11.46
CA LEU A 234 -7.05 -21.85 11.00
C LEU A 234 -6.60 -22.78 9.88
N ASN A 235 -5.59 -22.35 9.14
CA ASN A 235 -4.92 -23.12 8.10
C ASN A 235 -3.42 -22.78 8.16
N GLY A 236 -2.53 -23.73 7.85
CA GLY A 236 -1.10 -23.43 7.77
C GLY A 236 -0.27 -23.74 9.04
N ILE A 237 -0.79 -24.55 9.98
CA ILE A 237 0.07 -25.25 10.94
C ILE A 237 1.01 -26.14 10.12
N THR A 238 2.32 -26.01 10.36
CA THR A 238 3.34 -26.75 9.59
C THR A 238 3.84 -27.99 10.33
N ALA A 239 4.12 -29.04 9.57
CA ALA A 239 4.84 -30.21 10.07
C ALA A 239 6.35 -29.96 10.26
N SER A 240 6.90 -28.83 9.80
CA SER A 240 8.26 -28.43 10.16
C SER A 240 8.23 -27.87 11.57
N THR A 241 8.90 -28.54 12.48
CA THR A 241 8.96 -28.17 13.91
C THR A 241 10.35 -27.63 14.26
N PRO A 242 10.57 -27.04 15.44
CA PRO A 242 11.91 -26.70 15.93
C PRO A 242 12.81 -27.93 16.12
N GLU A 243 12.24 -29.10 16.39
CA GLU A 243 12.92 -30.37 16.56
C GLU A 243 13.48 -30.88 15.23
N GLY A 244 13.00 -30.36 14.12
CA GLY A 244 13.40 -30.76 12.78
C GLY A 244 12.59 -31.94 12.23
N TYR A 245 12.51 -31.98 10.92
CA TYR A 245 11.93 -33.04 10.13
C TYR A 245 13.00 -33.54 9.17
N PHE A 246 13.31 -34.83 9.19
CA PHE A 246 14.35 -35.41 8.39
C PHE A 246 13.85 -36.66 7.62
N VAL A 247 14.13 -36.69 6.33
CA VAL A 247 13.84 -37.82 5.43
C VAL A 247 15.13 -38.20 4.71
N GLU A 248 15.43 -39.46 4.68
CA GLU A 248 16.53 -40.05 3.89
C GLU A 248 16.19 -41.51 3.58
N ASP A 249 16.25 -41.94 2.34
CA ASP A 249 15.86 -43.28 1.89
C ASP A 249 16.73 -44.38 2.50
N ASN A 250 18.01 -44.10 2.72
CA ASN A 250 18.96 -45.07 3.32
C ASN A 250 18.98 -45.08 4.85
N LEU A 251 18.21 -44.21 5.50
CA LEU A 251 18.19 -44.11 6.95
C LEU A 251 17.61 -45.37 7.61
N ALA A 252 16.79 -46.14 6.89
CA ALA A 252 16.25 -47.43 7.33
C ALA A 252 17.33 -48.47 7.68
N ASP A 253 18.52 -48.33 7.10
CA ASP A 253 19.66 -49.20 7.38
C ASP A 253 20.41 -48.80 8.66
N VAL A 254 20.13 -47.61 9.18
CA VAL A 254 20.83 -46.99 10.32
C VAL A 254 19.99 -47.01 11.58
N VAL A 255 18.67 -46.83 11.46
CA VAL A 255 17.74 -46.84 12.59
C VAL A 255 17.01 -48.15 12.72
N ASP A 256 16.85 -48.66 13.94
CA ASP A 256 16.21 -49.94 14.24
C ASP A 256 14.65 -49.83 14.29
N PHE A 257 14.09 -48.99 13.41
CA PHE A 257 12.63 -48.91 13.24
C PHE A 257 12.26 -48.56 11.81
N THR A 258 11.06 -48.96 11.38
CA THR A 258 10.56 -48.63 10.04
C THR A 258 10.34 -47.13 9.92
N ILE A 259 11.08 -46.48 9.02
CA ILE A 259 10.90 -45.05 8.71
C ILE A 259 9.64 -44.92 7.87
N PRO A 260 8.63 -44.18 8.31
CA PRO A 260 7.49 -43.86 7.46
C PRO A 260 7.96 -42.92 6.35
N SER A 261 7.25 -42.93 5.22
CA SER A 261 7.45 -41.92 4.14
C SER A 261 7.31 -40.50 4.65
N ALA A 262 6.74 -40.30 5.84
CA ALA A 262 6.66 -39.03 6.55
C ALA A 262 7.98 -38.59 7.22
N GLY A 263 9.01 -39.44 7.32
CA GLY A 263 10.32 -39.12 7.92
C GLY A 263 10.38 -39.28 9.45
N ILE A 264 11.47 -38.77 10.01
CA ILE A 264 11.74 -38.79 11.46
C ILE A 264 11.89 -37.38 12.02
N THR A 265 11.67 -37.26 13.34
CA THR A 265 11.86 -36.00 14.09
C THR A 265 12.54 -36.33 15.42
N ARG A 266 13.25 -35.33 15.98
CA ARG A 266 13.85 -35.45 17.30
C ARG A 266 12.76 -35.40 18.40
N ASP A 267 12.95 -36.20 19.46
CA ASP A 267 12.11 -36.05 20.65
C ASP A 267 12.38 -34.67 21.30
N PRO A 268 11.39 -33.86 21.58
CA PRO A 268 11.56 -32.53 22.18
C PRO A 268 12.31 -32.51 23.50
N ASN A 269 12.28 -33.62 24.24
CA ASN A 269 12.94 -33.78 25.54
C ASN A 269 14.36 -34.38 25.45
N SER A 270 14.85 -34.68 24.24
CA SER A 270 16.19 -35.22 24.01
C SER A 270 17.15 -34.12 23.54
N ASP A 271 18.44 -34.35 23.73
CA ASP A 271 19.50 -33.50 23.23
C ASP A 271 19.88 -33.79 21.76
N GLY A 272 19.28 -34.82 21.15
CA GLY A 272 19.56 -35.23 19.76
C GLY A 272 20.93 -35.86 19.54
N SER A 273 21.72 -36.09 20.60
CA SER A 273 23.12 -36.54 20.51
C SER A 273 23.27 -38.02 20.12
N SER A 274 22.20 -38.78 20.12
CA SER A 274 22.20 -40.18 19.75
C SER A 274 21.01 -40.54 18.89
N ILE A 275 21.10 -41.65 18.17
CA ILE A 275 20.04 -42.20 17.34
C ILE A 275 18.73 -42.47 18.12
N ASP A 276 18.84 -42.83 19.38
CA ASP A 276 17.72 -43.11 20.30
C ASP A 276 16.90 -41.83 20.59
N SER A 277 17.42 -40.66 20.27
CA SER A 277 16.75 -39.38 20.40
C SER A 277 15.70 -39.12 19.29
N TRP A 278 15.62 -39.98 18.30
CA TRP A 278 14.80 -39.79 17.09
C TRP A 278 13.65 -40.78 17.02
N ARG A 279 12.53 -40.34 16.51
CA ARG A 279 11.34 -41.16 16.34
C ARG A 279 10.63 -40.85 15.02
N ALA A 280 9.74 -41.73 14.60
CA ALA A 280 8.86 -41.43 13.47
C ALA A 280 8.03 -40.19 13.71
N VAL A 281 7.87 -39.37 12.65
CA VAL A 281 6.93 -38.22 12.64
C VAL A 281 5.51 -38.71 12.79
N ASN A 282 4.70 -38.05 13.59
CA ASN A 282 3.28 -38.30 13.74
C ASN A 282 2.44 -37.04 13.51
N SER A 283 1.11 -37.16 13.52
CA SER A 283 0.18 -36.04 13.23
C SER A 283 0.21 -34.93 14.26
N ASP A 284 0.78 -35.15 15.44
CA ASP A 284 0.86 -34.18 16.52
C ASP A 284 2.13 -33.34 16.44
N ASP A 285 3.06 -33.71 15.57
CA ASP A 285 4.30 -32.99 15.32
C ASP A 285 4.00 -31.77 14.42
N THR A 286 3.46 -30.74 15.04
CA THR A 286 3.06 -29.50 14.38
C THR A 286 3.61 -28.29 15.10
N PHE A 287 3.85 -27.22 14.38
CA PHE A 287 4.38 -25.99 14.93
C PHE A 287 3.60 -24.76 14.43
N ASN A 288 3.17 -23.92 15.36
CA ASN A 288 2.57 -22.63 15.05
C ASN A 288 3.69 -21.59 14.85
N ARG A 289 4.19 -21.49 13.62
CA ARG A 289 5.26 -20.56 13.26
C ARG A 289 4.83 -19.08 13.33
N TYR A 290 3.53 -18.80 13.42
CA TYR A 290 2.99 -17.43 13.42
C TYR A 290 2.70 -16.89 14.82
N TYR A 291 2.93 -17.71 15.87
CA TYR A 291 2.54 -17.41 17.26
C TYR A 291 2.98 -16.06 17.78
N ASN A 292 4.16 -15.59 17.40
CA ASN A 292 4.72 -14.32 17.86
C ASN A 292 4.90 -13.31 16.71
N ASN A 293 4.18 -13.44 15.61
CA ASN A 293 4.19 -12.44 14.55
C ASN A 293 3.36 -11.21 14.96
N TYR A 294 3.53 -10.10 14.26
CA TYR A 294 2.62 -8.95 14.45
C TYR A 294 1.30 -9.15 13.71
N VAL A 295 0.21 -8.78 14.33
CA VAL A 295 -1.06 -8.44 13.68
C VAL A 295 -0.99 -7.01 13.17
N THR A 296 -0.43 -6.11 14.00
CA THR A 296 -0.14 -4.74 13.64
C THR A 296 1.27 -4.43 14.10
N GLY A 297 2.12 -3.98 13.19
CA GLY A 297 3.52 -3.66 13.49
C GLY A 297 3.66 -2.32 14.24
N PRO A 298 4.78 -2.11 14.94
CA PRO A 298 5.12 -0.83 15.53
C PRO A 298 5.49 0.19 14.45
N SER A 299 5.24 1.48 14.74
CA SER A 299 5.57 2.57 13.83
C SER A 299 5.87 3.85 14.58
N GLU A 300 6.99 4.47 14.27
CA GLU A 300 7.36 5.80 14.72
C GLU A 300 7.46 6.74 13.52
N ARG A 301 6.79 7.91 13.57
CA ARG A 301 6.80 8.89 12.51
C ARG A 301 7.11 10.27 13.06
N SER A 302 7.97 11.00 12.34
CA SER A 302 8.29 12.40 12.63
C SER A 302 8.23 13.22 11.36
N SER A 303 7.57 14.37 11.41
CA SER A 303 7.44 15.25 10.25
C SER A 303 7.71 16.68 10.63
N LEU A 304 8.34 17.41 9.72
CA LEU A 304 8.52 18.86 9.78
C LEU A 304 8.09 19.44 8.45
N TYR A 305 7.27 20.47 8.48
CA TYR A 305 6.80 21.18 7.30
C TYR A 305 6.88 22.68 7.54
N THR A 306 7.23 23.42 6.50
CA THR A 306 7.14 24.86 6.51
C THR A 306 6.66 25.38 5.17
N GLN A 307 5.88 26.44 5.20
CA GLN A 307 5.36 27.13 4.04
C GLN A 307 5.53 28.63 4.25
N LEU A 308 5.97 29.31 3.20
CA LEU A 308 6.09 30.77 3.15
C LEU A 308 5.27 31.25 1.94
N VAL A 309 4.34 32.15 2.17
CA VAL A 309 3.59 32.86 1.13
C VAL A 309 3.92 34.33 1.23
N VAL A 310 4.39 34.94 0.12
CA VAL A 310 4.78 36.35 0.06
C VAL A 310 4.08 37.02 -1.12
N PRO A 311 3.14 37.94 -0.88
CA PRO A 311 2.60 38.77 -1.93
C PRO A 311 3.68 39.76 -2.45
N ILE A 312 3.88 39.77 -3.77
CA ILE A 312 4.84 40.67 -4.45
C ILE A 312 4.06 41.45 -5.53
N GLY A 313 3.43 42.55 -5.16
CA GLY A 313 2.51 43.24 -6.02
C GLY A 313 1.26 42.42 -6.35
N SER A 314 1.04 42.07 -7.63
CA SER A 314 -0.05 41.20 -8.08
C SER A 314 0.31 39.72 -8.16
N VAL A 315 1.49 39.33 -7.66
CA VAL A 315 1.99 37.95 -7.72
C VAL A 315 2.22 37.43 -6.31
N ASN A 316 1.73 36.23 -6.00
CA ASN A 316 2.04 35.50 -4.79
C ASN A 316 3.22 34.56 -5.06
N PHE A 317 4.25 34.68 -4.26
CA PHE A 317 5.36 33.71 -4.20
C PHE A 317 5.05 32.74 -3.07
N LYS A 318 5.14 31.43 -3.36
CA LYS A 318 4.94 30.35 -2.39
C LYS A 318 6.19 29.46 -2.37
N ALA A 319 6.67 29.12 -1.18
CA ALA A 319 7.76 28.17 -1.00
C ALA A 319 7.40 27.15 0.09
N GLU A 320 7.70 25.88 -0.15
CA GLU A 320 7.39 24.78 0.75
C GLU A 320 8.61 23.90 0.97
N ALA A 321 8.78 23.41 2.20
CA ALA A 321 9.77 22.39 2.54
C ALA A 321 9.16 21.36 3.49
N LEU A 322 9.42 20.09 3.22
CA LEU A 322 9.00 18.96 4.02
C LEU A 322 10.17 18.02 4.31
N TYR A 323 10.27 17.58 5.53
CA TYR A 323 11.01 16.38 5.93
C TYR A 323 10.09 15.46 6.73
N ASN A 324 9.99 14.21 6.31
CA ASN A 324 9.25 13.16 7.01
C ASN A 324 10.17 11.95 7.19
N LYS A 325 10.13 11.35 8.38
CA LYS A 325 10.84 10.12 8.72
C LYS A 325 9.86 9.14 9.33
N ARG A 326 9.86 7.89 8.84
CA ARG A 326 9.16 6.76 9.43
C ARG A 326 10.13 5.65 9.76
N GLU A 327 10.02 5.11 10.96
CA GLU A 327 10.67 3.88 11.40
C GLU A 327 9.58 2.88 11.77
N SER A 328 9.70 1.67 11.27
CA SER A 328 8.75 0.58 11.52
C SER A 328 9.46 -0.75 11.36
N ASP A 329 8.94 -1.80 11.98
CA ASP A 329 9.45 -3.13 11.77
C ASP A 329 8.32 -4.15 11.52
N GLN A 330 8.71 -5.31 11.00
CA GLN A 330 7.84 -6.46 10.80
C GLN A 330 8.52 -7.70 11.31
N GLN A 331 7.84 -8.42 12.18
CA GLN A 331 8.32 -9.67 12.76
C GLN A 331 7.67 -10.87 12.08
N PHE A 332 8.51 -11.81 11.66
CA PHE A 332 8.12 -13.05 10.99
C PHE A 332 8.58 -14.25 11.83
N SER A 333 8.09 -15.44 11.45
CA SER A 333 8.58 -16.70 12.00
C SER A 333 10.12 -16.80 11.96
N PRO A 334 10.74 -17.56 12.84
CA PRO A 334 12.17 -17.87 12.77
C PRO A 334 12.59 -18.35 11.38
N ALA A 335 13.86 -18.27 11.08
CA ALA A 335 14.37 -18.75 9.80
C ALA A 335 14.07 -20.26 9.64
N LEU A 336 13.49 -20.62 8.48
CA LEU A 336 13.25 -22.01 8.11
C LEU A 336 14.44 -22.51 7.30
N SER A 337 15.15 -23.49 7.82
CA SER A 337 16.08 -24.26 7.02
C SER A 337 15.33 -25.28 6.17
N SER A 338 15.65 -25.36 4.91
CA SER A 338 15.22 -26.44 4.02
C SER A 338 16.45 -26.97 3.29
N ILE A 339 17.18 -27.78 4.00
CA ILE A 339 18.43 -28.38 3.53
C ILE A 339 18.08 -29.64 2.72
N ARG A 340 18.62 -29.74 1.52
CA ARG A 340 18.41 -30.91 0.63
C ARG A 340 19.69 -31.25 -0.09
N GLY A 341 19.97 -32.53 -0.25
CA GLY A 341 21.08 -33.00 -1.05
C GLY A 341 20.96 -32.58 -2.53
N SER A 342 19.74 -32.53 -3.08
CA SER A 342 19.48 -32.02 -4.44
C SER A 342 19.89 -30.55 -4.65
N ARG A 343 20.17 -29.82 -3.55
CA ARG A 343 20.71 -28.45 -3.57
C ARG A 343 22.21 -28.39 -3.24
N GLY A 344 22.94 -29.51 -3.34
CA GLY A 344 24.39 -29.58 -3.11
C GLY A 344 24.80 -29.58 -1.64
N PHE A 345 23.87 -29.64 -0.68
CA PHE A 345 24.23 -29.81 0.72
C PHE A 345 24.78 -31.22 0.97
N VAL A 346 25.82 -31.31 1.78
CA VAL A 346 26.41 -32.55 2.27
C VAL A 346 26.53 -32.46 3.78
N ILE A 347 26.09 -33.49 4.50
CA ILE A 347 26.31 -33.63 5.94
C ILE A 347 27.29 -34.79 6.11
N VAL A 348 28.52 -34.50 6.50
CA VAL A 348 29.58 -35.49 6.62
C VAL A 348 29.36 -36.41 7.80
N ASP A 349 29.98 -37.59 7.74
CA ASP A 349 30.04 -38.56 8.85
C ASP A 349 31.09 -38.09 9.89
N ASP A 350 30.70 -37.08 10.67
CA ASP A 350 31.50 -36.52 11.76
C ASP A 350 30.57 -36.25 12.96
N GLU A 351 30.93 -36.75 14.12
CA GLU A 351 30.14 -36.67 15.35
C GLU A 351 29.81 -35.24 15.76
N SER A 352 30.61 -34.23 15.33
CA SER A 352 30.35 -32.82 15.63
C SER A 352 29.15 -32.24 14.88
N VAL A 353 28.76 -32.82 13.74
CA VAL A 353 27.68 -32.36 12.88
C VAL A 353 26.56 -33.38 12.66
N ASN A 354 26.81 -34.66 12.92
CA ASN A 354 25.91 -35.74 12.52
C ASN A 354 25.93 -36.89 13.53
N PRO A 355 24.83 -37.21 14.23
CA PRO A 355 24.77 -38.30 15.22
C PRO A 355 24.54 -39.69 14.62
N PHE A 356 24.34 -39.81 13.29
CA PHE A 356 23.93 -41.07 12.66
C PHE A 356 25.10 -41.94 12.19
N GLY A 357 26.33 -41.40 12.12
CA GLY A 357 27.50 -42.14 11.70
C GLY A 357 27.52 -42.55 10.22
N VAL A 358 26.82 -41.79 9.37
CA VAL A 358 26.81 -41.99 7.92
C VAL A 358 26.78 -40.64 7.23
N GLU A 359 27.44 -40.50 6.08
CA GLU A 359 27.35 -39.27 5.28
C GLU A 359 25.99 -39.19 4.58
N PHE A 360 25.38 -37.98 4.58
CA PHE A 360 24.19 -37.67 3.79
C PHE A 360 24.58 -36.76 2.63
N SER A 361 24.44 -37.27 1.43
CA SER A 361 24.76 -36.58 0.19
C SER A 361 23.84 -37.07 -0.93
N GLY A 362 23.75 -36.31 -2.06
CA GLY A 362 22.89 -36.72 -3.17
C GLY A 362 21.44 -36.20 -3.04
N SER A 363 20.54 -36.66 -3.93
CA SER A 363 19.17 -36.12 -4.06
C SER A 363 18.21 -36.54 -2.93
N ASP A 364 18.55 -37.54 -2.15
CA ASP A 364 17.60 -38.37 -1.42
C ASP A 364 17.30 -37.88 0.00
N PHE A 365 18.12 -36.97 0.54
CA PHE A 365 17.84 -36.43 1.86
C PHE A 365 17.21 -35.03 1.87
N LYS A 366 16.38 -34.83 2.87
CA LYS A 366 15.74 -33.53 3.18
C LYS A 366 15.69 -33.33 4.69
N HIS A 367 16.19 -32.19 5.14
CA HIS A 367 16.00 -31.70 6.50
C HIS A 367 15.24 -30.35 6.48
N SER A 368 14.28 -30.17 7.40
CA SER A 368 13.53 -28.94 7.53
C SER A 368 13.26 -28.65 9.01
N SER A 369 13.75 -27.53 9.52
CA SER A 369 13.49 -27.09 10.90
C SER A 369 13.42 -25.57 11.02
N PHE A 370 12.72 -25.08 12.05
CA PHE A 370 12.79 -23.68 12.45
C PHE A 370 13.90 -23.47 13.46
N PHE A 371 14.87 -22.63 13.14
CA PHE A 371 15.98 -22.32 14.02
C PHE A 371 15.59 -21.27 15.07
N MET A 372 14.96 -21.75 16.15
CA MET A 372 14.44 -20.88 17.23
C MET A 372 15.54 -20.07 17.92
N ASN A 373 16.74 -20.63 18.06
CA ASN A 373 17.87 -19.97 18.72
C ASN A 373 18.45 -18.81 17.92
N ASN A 374 18.20 -18.78 16.58
CA ASN A 374 18.51 -17.61 15.74
C ASN A 374 17.52 -16.45 15.93
N GLY A 375 16.44 -16.66 16.68
CA GLY A 375 15.39 -15.67 16.91
C GLY A 375 14.38 -15.54 15.76
N TYR A 376 13.36 -14.70 15.98
CA TYR A 376 12.40 -14.34 14.96
C TYR A 376 13.04 -13.42 13.93
N ARG A 377 12.72 -13.59 12.64
CA ARG A 377 13.19 -12.69 11.60
C ARG A 377 12.48 -11.35 11.74
N VAL A 378 13.24 -10.28 11.72
CA VAL A 378 12.73 -8.91 11.83
C VAL A 378 13.22 -8.09 10.63
N ASN A 379 12.29 -7.44 9.94
CA ASN A 379 12.61 -6.48 8.90
C ASN A 379 12.41 -5.07 9.45
N ASP A 380 13.50 -4.42 9.84
CA ASP A 380 13.49 -3.01 10.23
C ASP A 380 13.47 -2.13 9.00
N GLN A 381 12.73 -1.05 9.06
CA GLN A 381 12.51 -0.13 7.97
C GLN A 381 12.66 1.31 8.44
N LYS A 382 13.47 2.05 7.72
CA LYS A 382 13.61 3.48 7.87
C LYS A 382 13.35 4.15 6.53
N VAL A 383 12.30 4.96 6.47
CA VAL A 383 11.91 5.69 5.26
C VAL A 383 11.96 7.18 5.53
N GLU A 384 12.68 7.92 4.69
CA GLU A 384 12.86 9.37 4.77
C GLU A 384 12.34 10.02 3.49
N THR A 385 11.43 10.99 3.63
CA THR A 385 10.91 11.79 2.50
C THR A 385 11.33 13.23 2.68
N THR A 386 11.93 13.79 1.64
CA THR A 386 12.29 15.20 1.57
C THR A 386 11.65 15.81 0.33
N ARG A 387 10.99 16.98 0.49
CA ARG A 387 10.36 17.71 -0.60
C ARG A 387 10.63 19.20 -0.46
N PHE A 388 10.92 19.84 -1.60
CA PHE A 388 10.99 21.29 -1.74
C PHE A 388 10.13 21.69 -2.93
N ALA A 389 9.38 22.77 -2.78
CA ALA A 389 8.59 23.31 -3.87
C ALA A 389 8.59 24.83 -3.85
N ILE A 390 8.46 25.43 -5.05
CA ILE A 390 8.32 26.87 -5.25
C ILE A 390 7.19 27.08 -6.25
N GLY A 391 6.30 28.00 -5.94
CA GLY A 391 5.21 28.44 -6.80
C GLY A 391 5.19 29.94 -6.98
N LEU A 392 4.67 30.37 -8.11
CA LEU A 392 4.25 31.74 -8.40
C LEU A 392 2.84 31.68 -8.95
N GLU A 393 1.97 32.51 -8.44
CA GLU A 393 0.61 32.66 -8.94
C GLU A 393 0.22 34.15 -9.02
N GLY A 394 -0.64 34.49 -9.95
CA GLY A 394 -1.07 35.86 -10.12
C GLY A 394 -2.20 36.00 -11.10
N GLU A 395 -2.65 37.23 -11.24
CA GLU A 395 -3.67 37.61 -12.19
C GLU A 395 -3.08 38.34 -13.40
N VAL A 396 -3.68 38.19 -14.56
CA VAL A 396 -3.32 38.82 -15.81
C VAL A 396 -4.59 39.07 -16.63
N PHE A 397 -4.74 40.22 -17.33
CA PHE A 397 -5.89 40.54 -18.16
C PHE A 397 -7.24 40.46 -17.42
N ASP A 398 -7.42 41.19 -16.35
CA ASP A 398 -8.65 41.32 -15.53
C ASP A 398 -9.29 39.97 -15.07
N ASP A 399 -9.56 39.00 -15.97
CA ASP A 399 -10.28 37.76 -15.74
C ASP A 399 -9.41 36.49 -15.86
N TRP A 400 -8.10 36.63 -16.06
CA TRP A 400 -7.19 35.49 -16.19
C TRP A 400 -6.26 35.37 -14.99
N SER A 401 -6.17 34.17 -14.46
CA SER A 401 -5.14 33.81 -13.46
C SER A 401 -4.15 32.83 -14.05
N TRP A 402 -2.92 32.88 -13.57
CA TRP A 402 -1.87 31.96 -13.94
C TRP A 402 -1.13 31.47 -12.71
N ASP A 403 -0.57 30.27 -12.81
CA ASP A 403 0.34 29.71 -11.83
C ASP A 403 1.51 28.98 -12.51
N THR A 404 2.65 28.98 -11.82
CA THR A 404 3.77 28.12 -12.15
C THR A 404 4.28 27.45 -10.88
N PHE A 405 4.68 26.21 -11.01
CA PHE A 405 5.13 25.43 -9.88
C PHE A 405 6.29 24.52 -10.24
N VAL A 406 7.29 24.43 -9.36
CA VAL A 406 8.41 23.52 -9.47
C VAL A 406 8.55 22.79 -8.15
N SER A 407 8.62 21.46 -8.19
CA SER A 407 8.97 20.66 -7.03
C SER A 407 10.09 19.68 -7.30
N TRP A 408 10.83 19.40 -6.26
CA TRP A 408 11.76 18.29 -6.16
C TRP A 408 11.44 17.50 -4.91
N ALA A 409 11.29 16.19 -5.08
CA ALA A 409 11.03 15.30 -3.98
C ALA A 409 11.84 14.01 -4.08
N LYS A 410 12.17 13.47 -2.92
CA LYS A 410 12.93 12.23 -2.79
C LYS A 410 12.41 11.42 -1.62
N ASN A 411 12.14 10.15 -1.87
CA ASN A 411 11.81 9.15 -0.86
C ASN A 411 12.96 8.13 -0.82
N LYS A 412 13.56 7.94 0.35
CA LYS A 412 14.69 7.03 0.57
C LYS A 412 14.33 6.00 1.62
N GLY A 413 14.51 4.72 1.31
CA GLY A 413 14.32 3.60 2.22
C GLY A 413 15.65 2.90 2.55
N GLU A 414 15.83 2.56 3.83
CA GLU A 414 16.85 1.65 4.34
C GLU A 414 16.11 0.49 5.04
N PHE A 415 16.40 -0.74 4.61
CA PHE A 415 15.73 -1.94 5.07
C PHE A 415 16.78 -2.93 5.59
N THR A 416 16.60 -3.37 6.84
CA THR A 416 17.49 -4.32 7.48
C THR A 416 16.72 -5.60 7.78
N SER A 417 17.16 -6.71 7.19
CA SER A 417 16.56 -8.05 7.41
C SER A 417 17.42 -8.84 8.41
N ASN A 418 17.00 -8.84 9.66
CA ASN A 418 17.71 -9.51 10.77
C ASN A 418 17.34 -10.98 10.90
N ASN A 419 18.23 -11.74 11.53
CA ASN A 419 18.06 -13.14 11.89
C ASN A 419 17.76 -14.04 10.67
N GLN A 420 18.34 -13.69 9.53
CA GLN A 420 18.44 -14.57 8.37
C GLN A 420 19.61 -15.55 8.55
N MET A 421 19.76 -16.50 7.66
CA MET A 421 20.88 -17.44 7.68
C MET A 421 21.70 -17.32 6.39
N ASP A 422 23.01 -17.35 6.55
CA ASP A 422 23.99 -17.56 5.49
C ASP A 422 24.06 -19.07 5.20
N LEU A 423 23.56 -19.47 4.04
CA LEU A 423 23.47 -20.87 3.66
C LEU A 423 24.81 -21.44 3.18
N ASP A 424 25.73 -20.59 2.74
CA ASP A 424 27.06 -21.01 2.33
C ASP A 424 27.90 -21.34 3.58
N LYS A 425 27.83 -20.53 4.61
CA LYS A 425 28.41 -20.84 5.93
C LYS A 425 27.76 -22.07 6.54
N LEU A 426 26.43 -22.20 6.45
CA LEU A 426 25.74 -23.39 6.92
C LEU A 426 26.23 -24.66 6.18
N ALA A 427 26.34 -24.59 4.84
CA ALA A 427 26.84 -25.72 4.04
C ALA A 427 28.27 -26.14 4.44
N LEU A 428 29.15 -25.17 4.68
CA LEU A 428 30.51 -25.45 5.13
C LEU A 428 30.52 -26.03 6.56
N GLY A 429 29.69 -25.47 7.45
CA GLY A 429 29.54 -25.98 8.82
C GLY A 429 29.04 -27.43 8.88
N LEU A 430 28.15 -27.84 7.98
CA LEU A 430 27.64 -29.21 7.84
C LEU A 430 28.72 -30.22 7.36
N ARG A 431 29.79 -29.70 6.75
CA ARG A 431 30.99 -30.45 6.35
C ARG A 431 32.08 -30.47 7.44
N ALA A 432 31.73 -30.15 8.69
CA ALA A 432 32.69 -29.99 9.78
C ALA A 432 33.88 -29.06 9.41
N CYS A 433 33.57 -27.98 8.63
CA CYS A 433 34.55 -27.00 8.13
C CYS A 433 35.60 -27.56 7.12
N ASP A 434 35.35 -28.71 6.51
CA ASP A 434 36.21 -29.27 5.45
C ASP A 434 35.88 -28.56 4.10
N THR A 435 36.86 -27.80 3.59
CA THR A 435 36.78 -27.12 2.31
C THR A 435 37.17 -27.98 1.11
N SER A 436 37.57 -29.22 1.33
CA SER A 436 37.99 -30.14 0.27
C SER A 436 36.82 -30.50 -0.64
N GLY A 437 37.04 -30.42 -1.94
CA GLY A 437 36.00 -30.74 -2.95
C GLY A 437 34.86 -29.71 -3.07
N ILE A 438 35.02 -28.50 -2.55
CA ILE A 438 34.13 -27.36 -2.85
C ILE A 438 34.77 -26.60 -4.02
N ASP A 439 33.97 -26.43 -5.08
CA ASP A 439 34.36 -25.59 -6.23
C ASP A 439 34.20 -24.10 -5.88
N GLY A 440 35.22 -23.30 -6.19
CA GLY A 440 35.23 -21.86 -5.97
C GLY A 440 36.07 -21.39 -4.77
N ASP A 441 36.12 -20.07 -4.55
CA ASP A 441 36.84 -19.48 -3.43
C ASP A 441 35.90 -19.39 -2.20
N VAL A 442 36.23 -20.18 -1.18
CA VAL A 442 35.48 -20.23 0.10
C VAL A 442 36.28 -19.63 1.26
N SER A 443 37.35 -18.88 0.96
CA SER A 443 38.27 -18.38 1.97
C SER A 443 37.63 -17.44 2.98
N ASP A 444 36.66 -16.68 2.59
CA ASP A 444 35.91 -15.70 3.42
C ASP A 444 34.93 -16.40 4.37
N ILE A 445 34.22 -17.44 3.91
CA ILE A 445 33.30 -18.22 4.77
C ILE A 445 34.03 -19.25 5.64
N ALA A 446 35.24 -19.65 5.27
CA ALA A 446 36.09 -20.57 6.06
C ALA A 446 36.75 -19.90 7.28
N VAL A 447 36.89 -18.56 7.25
CA VAL A 447 37.43 -17.84 8.40
C VAL A 447 36.45 -17.90 9.59
N GLY A 448 36.92 -18.50 10.70
CA GLY A 448 36.13 -18.67 11.91
C GLY A 448 35.00 -19.71 11.74
N CYS A 449 35.14 -20.65 10.79
CA CYS A 449 34.15 -21.69 10.60
C CYS A 449 33.92 -22.51 11.88
N VAL A 450 32.63 -22.76 12.15
CA VAL A 450 32.14 -23.56 13.26
C VAL A 450 31.39 -24.75 12.68
N PRO A 451 31.71 -26.00 13.07
CA PRO A 451 30.89 -27.15 12.72
C PRO A 451 29.44 -26.97 13.18
N VAL A 452 28.49 -27.19 12.28
CA VAL A 452 27.06 -26.92 12.53
C VAL A 452 26.32 -28.27 12.58
N ASN A 453 25.77 -28.59 13.74
CA ASN A 453 24.88 -29.72 13.92
C ASN A 453 23.42 -29.28 13.87
N ILE A 454 22.74 -29.53 12.76
CA ILE A 454 21.31 -29.13 12.55
C ILE A 454 20.33 -30.10 13.23
N PHE A 455 20.81 -31.23 13.69
CA PHE A 455 20.02 -32.24 14.38
C PHE A 455 19.77 -31.89 15.85
N ASN A 456 20.52 -30.91 16.38
CA ASN A 456 20.39 -30.34 17.72
C ASN A 456 19.96 -28.89 17.66
N PRO A 457 19.45 -28.28 18.76
CA PRO A 457 19.33 -26.84 18.85
C PRO A 457 20.70 -26.18 18.60
N LEU A 458 20.75 -25.21 17.74
CA LEU A 458 22.03 -24.51 17.47
C LEU A 458 22.57 -23.87 18.75
N THR A 459 23.87 -23.96 18.97
CA THR A 459 24.57 -23.24 20.04
C THR A 459 24.71 -21.76 19.67
N ASP A 460 25.00 -20.91 20.65
CA ASP A 460 25.23 -19.46 20.39
C ASP A 460 26.38 -19.27 19.39
N GLU A 461 27.42 -20.09 19.43
CA GLU A 461 28.58 -20.03 18.52
C GLU A 461 28.18 -20.43 17.09
N MET A 462 27.33 -21.47 16.92
CA MET A 462 26.80 -21.85 15.62
C MET A 462 25.89 -20.75 15.08
N VAL A 463 25.02 -20.19 15.92
CA VAL A 463 24.13 -19.07 15.55
C VAL A 463 24.97 -17.87 15.10
N GLU A 464 25.98 -17.44 15.86
CA GLU A 464 26.82 -16.31 15.48
C GLU A 464 27.52 -16.55 14.13
N TYR A 465 27.95 -17.80 13.86
CA TYR A 465 28.59 -18.16 12.61
C TYR A 465 27.66 -18.11 11.41
N VAL A 466 26.42 -18.65 11.51
CA VAL A 466 25.47 -18.74 10.38
C VAL A 466 24.53 -17.56 10.27
N ASN A 467 24.46 -16.68 11.27
CA ASN A 467 23.54 -15.55 11.24
C ASN A 467 23.91 -14.56 10.13
N PHE A 468 22.89 -14.07 9.43
CA PHE A 468 23.03 -13.07 8.38
C PHE A 468 22.07 -11.92 8.61
N THR A 469 22.57 -10.71 8.46
CA THR A 469 21.77 -9.48 8.45
C THR A 469 21.93 -8.79 7.11
N GLY A 470 20.85 -8.73 6.34
CA GLY A 470 20.83 -8.09 5.03
C GLY A 470 20.50 -6.59 5.10
N HIS A 471 21.13 -5.78 4.26
CA HIS A 471 20.96 -4.34 4.21
C HIS A 471 20.60 -3.87 2.80
N ASP A 472 19.34 -3.61 2.55
CA ASP A 472 18.83 -3.09 1.27
C ASP A 472 18.65 -1.57 1.34
N LYS A 473 18.86 -0.88 0.22
CA LYS A 473 18.63 0.56 0.07
C LYS A 473 17.85 0.83 -1.19
N ASN A 474 16.83 1.67 -1.10
CA ASN A 474 16.10 2.11 -2.28
C ASN A 474 15.77 3.60 -2.24
N GLU A 475 15.45 4.12 -3.39
CA GLU A 475 15.26 5.55 -3.61
C GLU A 475 14.26 5.76 -4.74
N ALA A 476 13.25 6.58 -4.50
CA ALA A 476 12.40 7.16 -5.53
C ALA A 476 12.57 8.68 -5.52
N SER A 477 12.69 9.31 -6.67
CA SER A 477 12.79 10.75 -6.77
C SER A 477 11.98 11.29 -7.93
N GLN A 478 11.43 12.50 -7.75
CA GLN A 478 10.60 13.19 -8.72
C GLN A 478 11.02 14.65 -8.84
N VAL A 479 11.07 15.14 -10.07
CA VAL A 479 11.10 16.56 -10.39
C VAL A 479 9.86 16.86 -11.20
N ASP A 480 9.09 17.84 -10.81
CA ASP A 480 7.87 18.23 -11.48
C ASP A 480 7.85 19.75 -11.72
N PHE A 481 7.49 20.16 -12.93
CA PHE A 481 7.27 21.54 -13.32
C PHE A 481 5.91 21.64 -13.98
N THR A 482 5.07 22.57 -13.52
CA THR A 482 3.79 22.90 -14.16
C THR A 482 3.68 24.39 -14.40
N ALA A 483 2.99 24.77 -15.47
CA ALA A 483 2.57 26.15 -15.73
C ALA A 483 1.18 26.14 -16.32
N ASN A 484 0.28 26.89 -15.70
CA ASN A 484 -1.14 26.90 -16.01
C ASN A 484 -1.62 28.34 -16.20
N ILE A 485 -2.64 28.51 -17.02
CA ILE A 485 -3.38 29.76 -17.18
C ILE A 485 -4.88 29.45 -17.34
N THR A 486 -5.73 30.13 -16.63
CA THR A 486 -7.18 29.92 -16.65
C THR A 486 -7.92 31.27 -16.64
N GLY A 487 -9.03 31.31 -17.32
CA GLY A 487 -9.83 32.54 -17.38
C GLY A 487 -11.06 32.40 -18.29
N THR A 488 -11.66 33.51 -18.66
CA THR A 488 -12.80 33.56 -19.53
C THR A 488 -12.41 33.97 -20.95
N LEU A 489 -13.01 33.30 -21.97
CA LEU A 489 -12.71 33.58 -23.38
C LEU A 489 -13.71 34.51 -24.06
N TYR A 490 -15.00 34.21 -23.91
CA TYR A 490 -16.05 34.89 -24.62
C TYR A 490 -17.38 34.75 -23.89
N GLU A 491 -18.18 35.81 -23.87
CA GLU A 491 -19.50 35.81 -23.27
C GLU A 491 -20.55 35.28 -24.27
N LEU A 492 -21.20 34.19 -23.91
CA LEU A 492 -22.37 33.64 -24.58
C LEU A 492 -23.65 34.15 -23.90
N PRO A 493 -24.86 34.04 -24.53
CA PRO A 493 -26.11 34.37 -23.86
C PRO A 493 -26.35 33.65 -22.52
N ALA A 494 -25.72 32.52 -22.30
CA ALA A 494 -25.85 31.70 -21.11
C ALA A 494 -24.69 31.89 -20.09
N GLY A 495 -23.73 32.75 -20.37
CA GLY A 495 -22.57 33.01 -19.51
C GLY A 495 -21.23 32.97 -20.26
N TYR A 496 -20.13 33.08 -19.51
CA TYR A 496 -18.80 33.12 -20.12
C TYR A 496 -18.28 31.73 -20.41
N ILE A 497 -17.60 31.53 -21.55
CA ILE A 497 -16.82 30.34 -21.83
C ILE A 497 -15.58 30.41 -20.93
N GLY A 498 -15.49 29.49 -19.96
CA GLY A 498 -14.28 29.27 -19.18
C GLY A 498 -13.25 28.44 -19.97
N ALA A 499 -11.97 28.74 -19.81
CA ALA A 499 -10.88 28.00 -20.42
C ALA A 499 -9.69 27.86 -19.47
N ALA A 500 -9.02 26.72 -19.56
CA ALA A 500 -7.72 26.52 -18.90
C ALA A 500 -6.75 25.83 -19.87
N PHE A 501 -5.50 26.27 -19.82
CA PHE A 501 -4.39 25.69 -20.59
C PHE A 501 -3.20 25.49 -19.68
N GLY A 502 -2.44 24.44 -19.93
CA GLY A 502 -1.22 24.22 -19.16
C GLY A 502 -0.23 23.28 -19.81
N ILE A 503 0.95 23.28 -19.25
CA ILE A 503 2.04 22.41 -19.63
C ILE A 503 2.66 21.78 -18.37
N GLU A 504 3.18 20.57 -18.52
CA GLU A 504 3.88 19.84 -17.46
C GLU A 504 5.16 19.21 -18.02
N TYR A 505 6.20 19.26 -17.22
CA TYR A 505 7.40 18.45 -17.40
C TYR A 505 7.67 17.70 -16.11
N ARG A 506 7.76 16.37 -16.19
CA ARG A 506 8.07 15.56 -15.04
C ARG A 506 9.16 14.56 -15.34
N LYS A 507 10.04 14.33 -14.38
CA LYS A 507 11.05 13.29 -14.41
C LYS A 507 11.00 12.46 -13.16
N GLU A 508 10.93 11.14 -13.33
CA GLU A 508 10.93 10.18 -12.24
C GLU A 508 12.11 9.23 -12.34
N LYS A 509 12.68 8.89 -11.20
CA LYS A 509 13.79 7.95 -11.06
C LYS A 509 13.53 7.00 -9.90
N GLY A 510 13.89 5.74 -10.10
CA GLY A 510 13.90 4.71 -9.08
C GLY A 510 15.23 3.99 -9.05
N LYS A 511 15.70 3.68 -7.85
CA LYS A 511 16.89 2.87 -7.62
C LYS A 511 16.67 1.93 -6.44
N ASP A 512 16.93 0.65 -6.65
CA ASP A 512 17.02 -0.36 -5.60
C ASP A 512 18.43 -0.97 -5.60
N THR A 513 19.01 -1.10 -4.41
CA THR A 513 20.32 -1.65 -4.19
C THR A 513 20.22 -2.71 -3.10
N PRO A 514 20.05 -4.00 -3.47
CA PRO A 514 20.09 -5.10 -2.53
C PRO A 514 21.43 -5.20 -1.81
N ASP A 515 21.42 -5.85 -0.65
CA ASP A 515 22.66 -6.28 0.01
C ASP A 515 23.55 -7.08 -0.97
N SER A 516 24.86 -6.92 -0.85
CA SER A 516 25.81 -7.54 -1.79
C SER A 516 25.74 -9.07 -1.80
N THR A 517 25.37 -9.69 -0.68
CA THR A 517 25.18 -11.14 -0.56
C THR A 517 23.90 -11.63 -1.26
N ILE A 518 22.88 -10.75 -1.35
CA ILE A 518 21.59 -11.05 -2.00
C ILE A 518 21.62 -10.65 -3.47
N ASN A 519 22.44 -9.64 -3.82
CA ASN A 519 22.53 -9.09 -5.18
C ASN A 519 23.30 -10.04 -6.12
N ALA A 520 22.56 -11.00 -6.66
CA ALA A 520 23.09 -12.00 -7.58
C ALA A 520 22.08 -12.28 -8.70
N ASP A 521 22.58 -12.65 -9.89
CA ASP A 521 21.74 -13.13 -10.98
C ASP A 521 21.07 -14.45 -10.53
N PRO A 522 19.76 -14.46 -10.38
CA PRO A 522 19.06 -15.64 -9.86
C PRO A 522 19.13 -16.86 -10.79
N ARG A 523 19.44 -16.66 -12.08
CA ARG A 523 19.59 -17.75 -13.06
C ARG A 523 20.94 -18.46 -12.97
N ILE A 524 21.98 -17.73 -12.55
CA ILE A 524 23.33 -18.28 -12.37
C ILE A 524 23.46 -18.89 -10.98
N ASN A 525 22.90 -18.21 -9.98
CA ASN A 525 22.94 -18.63 -8.58
C ASN A 525 21.66 -19.39 -8.22
N THR A 526 21.58 -20.63 -8.69
CA THR A 526 20.42 -21.53 -8.44
C THR A 526 20.29 -21.92 -6.97
N TYR A 527 21.34 -21.68 -6.16
CA TYR A 527 21.35 -21.92 -4.74
C TYR A 527 21.22 -20.58 -3.99
N ARG A 528 20.38 -20.54 -2.98
CA ARG A 528 20.25 -19.37 -2.12
C ARG A 528 21.49 -19.29 -1.24
N THR A 529 22.23 -18.20 -1.33
CA THR A 529 23.35 -17.91 -0.42
C THR A 529 22.86 -17.52 0.96
N THR A 530 21.61 -17.12 1.08
CA THR A 530 20.95 -16.78 2.35
C THR A 530 19.50 -17.28 2.35
N THR A 531 18.82 -17.20 3.50
CA THR A 531 17.37 -17.44 3.57
C THR A 531 16.54 -16.36 2.91
N SER A 532 17.15 -15.24 2.51
CA SER A 532 16.56 -14.25 1.59
C SER A 532 16.71 -14.73 0.15
N SER A 533 15.73 -14.42 -0.71
CA SER A 533 15.81 -14.78 -2.13
C SER A 533 16.80 -13.88 -2.87
N PRO A 534 17.69 -14.46 -3.71
CA PRO A 534 18.58 -13.67 -4.56
C PRO A 534 17.78 -12.83 -5.55
N ARG A 535 18.25 -11.61 -5.79
CA ARG A 535 17.67 -10.66 -6.74
C ARG A 535 18.70 -9.65 -7.21
N GLU A 536 18.53 -9.16 -8.41
CA GLU A 536 19.31 -8.05 -8.93
C GLU A 536 18.78 -6.70 -8.46
N GLY A 537 19.64 -5.71 -8.43
CA GLY A 537 19.26 -4.32 -8.19
C GLY A 537 18.49 -3.73 -9.38
N THR A 538 17.60 -2.78 -9.08
CA THR A 538 16.80 -2.07 -10.08
C THR A 538 17.31 -0.63 -10.24
N ILE A 539 17.49 -0.17 -11.48
CA ILE A 539 17.73 1.24 -11.80
C ILE A 539 16.93 1.62 -13.04
N GLY A 540 16.07 2.62 -12.89
CA GLY A 540 15.26 3.11 -14.00
C GLY A 540 14.91 4.58 -13.86
N GLU A 541 14.67 5.23 -14.99
CA GLU A 541 14.15 6.60 -15.05
C GLU A 541 13.34 6.80 -16.31
N TYR A 542 12.39 7.72 -16.25
CA TYR A 542 11.71 8.27 -17.42
C TYR A 542 11.40 9.76 -17.22
N ASP A 543 11.18 10.45 -18.32
CA ASP A 543 10.64 11.80 -18.33
C ASP A 543 9.46 11.90 -19.30
N LEU A 544 8.65 12.92 -19.08
CA LEU A 544 7.46 13.20 -19.87
C LEU A 544 7.29 14.70 -20.07
N LYS A 545 6.58 15.03 -21.14
CA LYS A 545 6.14 16.39 -21.48
C LYS A 545 4.67 16.33 -21.84
N GLU A 546 3.90 17.20 -21.26
CA GLU A 546 2.46 17.22 -21.46
C GLU A 546 1.96 18.63 -21.72
N ALA A 547 0.85 18.71 -22.49
CA ALA A 547 0.09 19.93 -22.69
C ALA A 547 -1.39 19.60 -22.64
N TYR A 548 -2.18 20.46 -22.01
CA TYR A 548 -3.62 20.26 -21.92
C TYR A 548 -4.40 21.53 -22.21
N ALA A 549 -5.65 21.33 -22.62
CA ALA A 549 -6.65 22.38 -22.76
C ALA A 549 -8.00 21.90 -22.18
N GLU A 550 -8.67 22.78 -21.46
CA GLU A 550 -9.99 22.56 -20.89
C GLU A 550 -10.91 23.72 -21.21
N PHE A 551 -12.18 23.43 -21.49
CA PHE A 551 -13.23 24.42 -21.78
C PHE A 551 -14.48 24.06 -21.00
N SER A 552 -15.12 25.08 -20.41
CA SER A 552 -16.46 25.07 -19.85
C SER A 552 -17.34 25.98 -20.68
N ILE A 553 -18.34 25.42 -21.32
CA ILE A 553 -19.18 26.12 -22.32
C ILE A 553 -20.60 26.13 -21.80
N PRO A 554 -21.10 27.26 -21.26
CA PRO A 554 -22.50 27.41 -20.91
C PRO A 554 -23.34 27.49 -22.19
N LEU A 555 -24.23 26.52 -22.39
CA LEU A 555 -25.02 26.40 -23.58
C LEU A 555 -26.36 27.11 -23.46
N LEU A 556 -27.04 26.91 -22.33
CA LEU A 556 -28.36 27.48 -22.06
C LEU A 556 -28.45 27.88 -20.58
N ALA A 557 -29.13 28.98 -20.28
CA ALA A 557 -29.42 29.41 -18.92
C ALA A 557 -30.79 30.15 -18.87
N ASP A 558 -31.44 30.15 -17.71
CA ASP A 558 -32.68 30.89 -17.40
C ASP A 558 -33.85 30.60 -18.33
N LEU A 559 -33.95 29.34 -18.85
CA LEU A 559 -35.05 28.93 -19.70
C LEU A 559 -36.02 27.98 -18.96
N PRO A 560 -37.31 27.92 -19.35
CA PRO A 560 -38.22 26.94 -18.75
C PRO A 560 -37.68 25.50 -18.83
N LEU A 561 -37.51 24.82 -17.69
CA LEU A 561 -36.91 23.49 -17.54
C LEU A 561 -35.43 23.43 -17.90
N VAL A 562 -34.73 24.54 -18.03
CA VAL A 562 -33.28 24.60 -18.25
C VAL A 562 -32.76 25.81 -17.46
N ASP A 563 -32.63 25.65 -16.16
CA ASP A 563 -32.01 26.68 -15.32
C ASP A 563 -30.55 26.88 -15.76
N TYR A 564 -29.85 25.78 -15.98
CA TYR A 564 -28.46 25.79 -16.50
C TYR A 564 -28.15 24.54 -17.32
N LEU A 565 -27.43 24.72 -18.43
CA LEU A 565 -26.85 23.60 -19.22
C LEU A 565 -25.44 23.97 -19.65
N GLU A 566 -24.48 23.17 -19.28
CA GLU A 566 -23.07 23.34 -19.58
C GLU A 566 -22.48 22.08 -20.24
N LEU A 567 -21.62 22.31 -21.21
CA LEU A 567 -20.74 21.29 -21.82
C LEU A 567 -19.30 21.54 -21.37
N SER A 568 -18.67 20.56 -20.73
CA SER A 568 -17.24 20.58 -20.39
C SER A 568 -16.44 19.68 -21.33
N LEU A 569 -15.32 20.19 -21.81
CA LEU A 569 -14.41 19.50 -22.73
C LEU A 569 -12.99 19.62 -22.18
N ALA A 570 -12.24 18.52 -22.15
CA ALA A 570 -10.83 18.55 -21.83
C ALA A 570 -10.06 17.59 -22.75
N THR A 571 -8.83 17.96 -23.06
CA THR A 571 -7.90 17.09 -23.80
C THR A 571 -6.48 17.32 -23.30
N ARG A 572 -5.71 16.24 -23.24
CA ARG A 572 -4.29 16.24 -22.83
C ARG A 572 -3.49 15.41 -23.80
N TYR A 573 -2.41 15.99 -24.28
CA TYR A 573 -1.35 15.31 -25.02
C TYR A 573 -0.19 15.04 -24.07
N SER A 574 0.28 13.79 -24.03
CA SER A 574 1.37 13.34 -23.17
C SER A 574 2.42 12.64 -24.04
N ASP A 575 3.69 12.97 -23.87
CA ASP A 575 4.83 12.36 -24.57
C ASP A 575 5.86 11.86 -23.55
N TYR A 576 6.03 10.54 -23.50
CA TYR A 576 6.87 9.81 -22.56
C TYR A 576 8.11 9.25 -23.24
N SER A 577 9.25 9.35 -22.58
CA SER A 577 10.52 8.82 -23.07
C SER A 577 10.55 7.29 -23.19
N THR A 578 9.58 6.56 -22.62
CA THR A 578 9.55 5.08 -22.61
C THR A 578 8.68 4.48 -23.70
N PHE A 579 7.48 5.01 -23.96
CA PHE A 579 6.52 4.41 -24.88
C PHE A 579 6.01 5.39 -25.96
N GLY A 580 6.46 6.66 -25.95
CA GLY A 580 6.00 7.68 -26.89
C GLY A 580 4.74 8.41 -26.44
N SER A 581 3.88 8.83 -27.37
CA SER A 581 2.81 9.77 -27.08
C SER A 581 1.43 9.14 -27.00
N THR A 582 0.57 9.76 -26.20
CA THR A 582 -0.87 9.45 -26.11
C THR A 582 -1.68 10.74 -26.00
N THR A 583 -2.95 10.69 -26.44
CA THR A 583 -3.89 11.79 -26.28
C THR A 583 -5.16 11.27 -25.61
N ASN A 584 -5.59 11.94 -24.57
CA ASN A 584 -6.76 11.54 -23.80
C ASN A 584 -7.74 12.70 -23.70
N SER A 585 -9.02 12.42 -23.85
CA SER A 585 -10.08 13.41 -23.89
C SER A 585 -11.17 13.11 -22.87
N LYS A 586 -11.85 14.16 -22.41
CA LYS A 586 -13.01 14.08 -21.52
C LYS A 586 -14.12 14.98 -22.03
N VAL A 587 -15.34 14.50 -21.95
CA VAL A 587 -16.56 15.25 -22.27
C VAL A 587 -17.51 15.11 -21.10
N GLY A 588 -17.96 16.23 -20.56
CA GLY A 588 -18.93 16.30 -19.47
C GLY A 588 -20.16 17.12 -19.87
N LEU A 589 -21.30 16.77 -19.32
CA LEU A 589 -22.55 17.50 -19.45
C LEU A 589 -23.11 17.73 -18.04
N LEU A 590 -23.40 18.98 -17.72
CA LEU A 590 -24.09 19.39 -16.51
C LEU A 590 -25.42 19.98 -16.93
N TYR A 591 -26.51 19.47 -16.40
CA TYR A 591 -27.88 19.95 -16.72
C TYR A 591 -28.67 20.16 -15.43
N THR A 592 -29.07 21.42 -15.19
CA THR A 592 -29.90 21.82 -14.07
C THR A 592 -31.25 22.22 -14.62
N PRO A 593 -32.26 21.33 -14.63
CA PRO A 593 -33.60 21.66 -15.11
C PRO A 593 -34.32 22.68 -14.21
N PHE A 594 -34.01 22.67 -12.92
CA PHE A 594 -34.47 23.62 -11.91
C PHE A 594 -33.46 23.62 -10.75
N GLU A 595 -33.35 24.70 -10.02
CA GLU A 595 -32.33 25.01 -8.99
C GLU A 595 -31.98 23.81 -8.06
N GLN A 596 -32.97 22.96 -7.73
CA GLN A 596 -32.80 21.85 -6.78
C GLN A 596 -32.25 20.59 -7.40
N LEU A 597 -32.24 20.43 -8.72
CA LEU A 597 -31.81 19.18 -9.38
C LEU A 597 -30.72 19.44 -10.39
N THR A 598 -29.61 18.84 -10.21
CA THR A 598 -28.50 18.77 -11.17
C THR A 598 -28.31 17.36 -11.67
N LEU A 599 -28.35 17.16 -12.97
CA LEU A 599 -28.00 15.93 -13.66
C LEU A 599 -26.60 16.09 -14.26
N ARG A 600 -25.80 15.06 -14.14
CA ARG A 600 -24.42 15.06 -14.65
C ARG A 600 -24.11 13.78 -15.41
N ALA A 601 -23.33 13.93 -16.48
CA ALA A 601 -22.85 12.80 -17.26
C ALA A 601 -21.43 13.07 -17.75
N ASN A 602 -20.54 12.08 -17.64
CA ASN A 602 -19.17 12.17 -18.13
C ASN A 602 -18.81 10.94 -18.97
N TRP A 603 -17.99 11.21 -19.95
CA TRP A 603 -17.21 10.20 -20.66
C TRP A 603 -15.75 10.66 -20.68
N ALA A 604 -14.83 9.80 -20.27
CA ALA A 604 -13.41 10.12 -20.22
C ALA A 604 -12.57 8.95 -20.73
N GLU A 605 -11.53 9.27 -21.47
CA GLU A 605 -10.41 8.38 -21.73
C GLU A 605 -9.35 8.58 -20.63
N GLY A 606 -8.64 7.51 -20.33
CA GLY A 606 -7.54 7.54 -19.38
C GLY A 606 -6.44 6.59 -19.76
N PHE A 607 -5.28 6.76 -19.17
CA PHE A 607 -4.16 5.84 -19.28
C PHE A 607 -3.35 5.77 -18.00
N ARG A 608 -2.65 4.66 -17.83
CA ARG A 608 -1.56 4.50 -16.85
C ARG A 608 -0.27 4.18 -17.59
N ALA A 609 0.77 4.91 -17.33
CA ALA A 609 2.09 4.59 -17.83
C ALA A 609 2.65 3.36 -17.09
N PRO A 610 3.41 2.48 -17.77
CA PRO A 610 4.16 1.45 -17.08
C PRO A 610 5.10 2.07 -16.05
N SER A 611 5.12 1.52 -14.85
CA SER A 611 5.95 2.01 -13.74
C SER A 611 7.44 1.68 -13.96
N ILE A 612 8.30 2.32 -13.18
CA ILE A 612 9.75 2.03 -13.24
C ILE A 612 10.03 0.56 -12.85
N LEU A 613 9.27 -0.01 -11.91
CA LEU A 613 9.41 -1.43 -11.56
C LEU A 613 8.97 -2.32 -12.72
N GLU A 614 7.81 -2.09 -13.30
CA GLU A 614 7.32 -2.89 -14.42
C GLU A 614 8.27 -2.84 -15.64
N LEU A 615 8.95 -1.71 -15.87
CA LEU A 615 9.88 -1.55 -17.00
C LEU A 615 11.31 -2.04 -16.73
N PHE A 616 11.82 -1.87 -15.51
CA PHE A 616 13.26 -1.94 -15.21
C PHE A 616 13.61 -2.82 -14.00
N GLU A 617 12.64 -3.52 -13.37
CA GLU A 617 12.93 -4.40 -12.24
C GLU A 617 14.06 -5.36 -12.61
N GLY A 618 15.09 -5.44 -11.76
CA GLY A 618 16.12 -6.46 -11.88
C GLY A 618 15.54 -7.86 -11.69
N GLU A 619 16.17 -8.85 -12.23
CA GLU A 619 15.67 -10.22 -12.14
C GLU A 619 15.63 -10.70 -10.68
N ARG A 620 14.57 -11.40 -10.35
CA ARG A 620 14.33 -11.99 -9.02
C ARG A 620 13.77 -13.39 -9.13
N LEU A 621 14.12 -14.21 -8.16
CA LEU A 621 13.68 -15.59 -8.09
C LEU A 621 12.42 -15.72 -7.24
N THR A 622 11.47 -16.45 -7.78
CA THR A 622 10.28 -16.94 -7.06
C THR A 622 10.04 -18.42 -7.36
N TYR A 623 8.97 -19.00 -6.82
CA TYR A 623 8.58 -20.38 -7.09
C TYR A 623 7.08 -20.44 -7.34
N SER A 624 6.68 -21.18 -8.36
CA SER A 624 5.29 -21.44 -8.71
C SER A 624 4.97 -22.93 -8.76
N ALA A 625 3.80 -23.27 -8.27
CA ALA A 625 3.28 -24.63 -8.47
C ALA A 625 2.70 -24.74 -9.89
N VAL A 626 3.27 -25.63 -10.69
CA VAL A 626 2.85 -25.88 -12.07
C VAL A 626 2.70 -27.35 -12.35
N THR A 627 1.89 -27.69 -13.37
CA THR A 627 1.80 -29.03 -13.94
C THR A 627 2.36 -28.98 -15.35
N ASP A 628 3.45 -29.71 -15.60
CA ASP A 628 4.09 -29.73 -16.90
C ASP A 628 3.31 -30.60 -17.89
N PRO A 629 2.72 -30.05 -18.96
CA PRO A 629 1.99 -30.81 -19.96
C PRO A 629 2.84 -31.88 -20.64
N CYS A 630 4.16 -31.63 -20.81
CA CYS A 630 5.09 -32.57 -21.43
C CYS A 630 5.32 -33.84 -20.58
N SER A 631 5.08 -33.75 -19.26
CA SER A 631 5.10 -34.90 -18.35
C SER A 631 3.90 -35.85 -18.59
N THR A 632 2.79 -35.32 -19.12
CA THR A 632 1.60 -36.11 -19.44
C THR A 632 1.62 -36.60 -20.86
N ASP A 633 2.05 -35.77 -21.83
CA ASP A 633 2.15 -36.11 -23.25
C ASP A 633 3.37 -35.44 -23.91
N ALA A 634 4.46 -36.19 -23.98
CA ALA A 634 5.71 -35.73 -24.61
C ALA A 634 5.61 -35.58 -26.14
N SER A 635 4.47 -35.94 -26.79
CA SER A 635 4.25 -35.77 -28.23
C SER A 635 3.68 -34.41 -28.61
N LEU A 636 3.39 -33.54 -27.65
CA LEU A 636 2.90 -32.19 -27.86
C LEU A 636 3.91 -31.36 -28.67
N PRO A 637 3.45 -30.37 -29.46
CA PRO A 637 4.28 -29.62 -30.40
C PRO A 637 5.52 -28.95 -29.78
N GLY A 638 5.39 -28.44 -28.56
CA GLY A 638 6.47 -27.73 -27.83
C GLY A 638 7.28 -28.60 -26.88
N CYS A 639 6.99 -29.91 -26.82
CA CYS A 639 7.73 -30.85 -25.99
C CYS A 639 8.95 -31.49 -26.67
N SER A 640 9.38 -30.91 -27.81
CA SER A 640 10.56 -31.38 -28.52
C SER A 640 11.81 -31.29 -27.66
N GLY A 641 12.49 -32.42 -27.44
CA GLY A 641 13.66 -32.50 -26.55
C GLY A 641 13.36 -33.02 -25.15
N VAL A 642 12.09 -33.15 -24.74
CA VAL A 642 11.72 -33.82 -23.51
C VAL A 642 11.74 -35.33 -23.73
N PRO A 643 12.47 -36.12 -22.93
CA PRO A 643 12.58 -37.58 -23.13
C PRO A 643 11.21 -38.28 -22.99
N SER A 644 10.99 -39.30 -23.81
CA SER A 644 9.80 -40.14 -23.69
C SER A 644 9.76 -40.82 -22.33
N GLY A 645 8.65 -40.68 -21.63
CA GLY A 645 8.49 -41.23 -20.26
C GLY A 645 8.98 -40.28 -19.14
N TYR A 646 9.33 -39.05 -19.48
CA TYR A 646 9.60 -38.03 -18.46
C TYR A 646 8.38 -37.86 -17.53
N THR A 647 8.65 -37.80 -16.27
CA THR A 647 7.66 -37.49 -15.22
C THR A 647 8.16 -36.29 -14.41
N GLN A 648 7.34 -35.30 -14.24
CA GLN A 648 7.69 -34.10 -13.47
C GLN A 648 8.01 -34.48 -12.01
N PRO A 649 9.25 -34.24 -11.53
CA PRO A 649 9.62 -34.64 -10.18
C PRO A 649 9.04 -33.72 -9.08
N PHE A 650 8.86 -32.44 -9.39
CA PHE A 650 8.34 -31.46 -8.45
C PHE A 650 7.30 -30.56 -9.11
N THR A 651 6.20 -30.27 -8.39
CA THR A 651 5.19 -29.30 -8.85
C THR A 651 5.66 -27.87 -8.64
N ASN A 652 6.49 -27.59 -7.64
CA ASN A 652 6.96 -26.25 -7.31
C ASN A 652 8.29 -25.98 -8.03
N VAL A 653 8.21 -25.27 -9.14
CA VAL A 653 9.35 -24.96 -10.01
C VAL A 653 9.85 -23.54 -9.79
N GLN A 654 11.12 -23.31 -10.09
CA GLN A 654 11.71 -21.99 -10.08
C GLN A 654 11.10 -21.13 -11.19
N VAL A 655 10.84 -19.84 -10.86
CA VAL A 655 10.37 -18.82 -11.79
C VAL A 655 11.23 -17.59 -11.61
N THR A 656 11.84 -17.13 -12.68
CA THR A 656 12.55 -15.85 -12.71
C THR A 656 11.62 -14.77 -13.25
N THR A 657 11.45 -13.68 -12.48
CA THR A 657 10.66 -12.52 -12.89
C THR A 657 11.55 -11.28 -12.98
N GLY A 658 11.17 -10.30 -13.78
CA GLY A 658 11.91 -9.05 -13.96
C GLY A 658 11.11 -8.05 -14.77
N GLY A 659 11.65 -6.85 -14.99
CA GLY A 659 10.97 -5.78 -15.74
C GLY A 659 10.91 -6.08 -17.25
N ASN A 660 9.92 -5.47 -17.92
CA ASN A 660 9.75 -5.56 -19.38
C ASN A 660 9.70 -4.16 -20.03
N ARG A 661 10.73 -3.80 -20.77
CA ARG A 661 10.83 -2.51 -21.46
C ARG A 661 9.94 -2.36 -22.68
N GLN A 662 9.24 -3.41 -23.08
CA GLN A 662 8.33 -3.43 -24.25
C GLN A 662 6.88 -3.13 -23.86
N LEU A 663 6.62 -2.92 -22.56
CA LEU A 663 5.29 -2.60 -22.08
C LEU A 663 4.75 -1.31 -22.69
N VAL A 664 3.48 -1.33 -23.03
CA VAL A 664 2.72 -0.18 -23.48
C VAL A 664 1.79 0.31 -22.37
N PRO A 665 1.28 1.55 -22.43
CA PRO A 665 0.35 2.04 -21.42
C PRO A 665 -0.92 1.21 -21.35
N GLU A 666 -1.47 1.04 -20.13
CA GLU A 666 -2.86 0.65 -19.97
C GLU A 666 -3.76 1.78 -20.44
N THR A 667 -4.86 1.47 -21.07
CA THR A 667 -5.85 2.45 -21.53
C THR A 667 -7.20 2.24 -20.87
N SER A 668 -7.92 3.32 -20.55
CA SER A 668 -9.25 3.21 -19.95
C SER A 668 -10.32 4.02 -20.65
N LYS A 669 -11.57 3.57 -20.49
CA LYS A 669 -12.78 4.32 -20.82
C LYS A 669 -13.69 4.34 -19.62
N ASN A 670 -13.98 5.53 -19.15
CA ASN A 670 -14.78 5.80 -17.96
C ASN A 670 -16.10 6.43 -18.38
N LYS A 671 -17.18 6.03 -17.74
CA LYS A 671 -18.52 6.62 -17.89
C LYS A 671 -19.09 6.82 -16.50
N THR A 672 -19.61 8.01 -16.27
CA THR A 672 -20.30 8.36 -15.03
C THR A 672 -21.60 9.07 -15.37
N VAL A 673 -22.69 8.68 -14.72
CA VAL A 673 -23.99 9.36 -14.84
C VAL A 673 -24.56 9.50 -13.43
N GLY A 674 -24.96 10.70 -13.07
CA GLY A 674 -25.45 10.95 -11.74
C GLY A 674 -26.43 12.10 -11.64
N LEU A 675 -26.94 12.24 -10.43
CA LEU A 675 -27.82 13.37 -10.05
C LEU A 675 -27.40 13.89 -8.67
N VAL A 676 -27.57 15.17 -8.49
CA VAL A 676 -27.49 15.86 -7.20
C VAL A 676 -28.84 16.53 -6.97
N TYR A 677 -29.39 16.34 -5.78
CA TYR A 677 -30.63 16.98 -5.38
C TYR A 677 -30.45 17.72 -4.07
N GLU A 678 -30.77 19.00 -4.07
CA GLU A 678 -30.82 19.88 -2.91
C GLU A 678 -32.27 20.16 -2.55
N SER A 679 -32.70 19.76 -1.37
CA SER A 679 -34.11 19.80 -1.03
C SER A 679 -34.54 21.20 -0.63
N ASN A 680 -35.61 21.70 -1.26
CA ASN A 680 -36.33 22.90 -0.82
C ASN A 680 -37.47 22.60 0.19
N LEU A 681 -37.79 21.32 0.44
CA LEU A 681 -38.79 20.88 1.39
C LEU A 681 -38.20 20.63 2.79
N ILE A 682 -36.96 20.17 2.84
CA ILE A 682 -36.20 19.95 4.05
C ILE A 682 -34.91 20.77 3.90
N GLU A 683 -34.85 21.84 4.66
CA GLU A 683 -33.73 22.77 4.63
C GLU A 683 -32.41 22.03 4.94
N ASN A 684 -31.35 22.34 4.19
CA ASN A 684 -30.02 21.79 4.31
C ASN A 684 -29.92 20.24 4.11
N LEU A 685 -30.86 19.62 3.40
CA LEU A 685 -30.77 18.26 2.95
C LEU A 685 -30.31 18.19 1.51
N SER A 686 -29.19 17.52 1.28
CA SER A 686 -28.72 17.21 -0.08
C SER A 686 -28.36 15.74 -0.22
N PHE A 687 -28.46 15.20 -1.44
CA PHE A 687 -27.96 13.89 -1.77
C PHE A 687 -27.50 13.81 -3.22
N SER A 688 -26.54 12.92 -3.46
CA SER A 688 -26.11 12.52 -4.81
C SER A 688 -26.22 11.02 -5.00
N LEU A 689 -26.47 10.65 -6.25
CA LEU A 689 -26.48 9.26 -6.70
C LEU A 689 -25.76 9.19 -8.04
N ASP A 690 -24.65 8.43 -8.09
CA ASP A 690 -23.79 8.35 -9.24
C ASP A 690 -23.55 6.88 -9.63
N TRP A 691 -23.89 6.53 -10.86
CA TRP A 691 -23.51 5.27 -11.48
C TRP A 691 -22.20 5.45 -12.26
N TYR A 692 -21.31 4.45 -12.18
CA TYR A 692 -20.06 4.46 -12.90
C TYR A 692 -19.76 3.13 -13.61
N GLU A 693 -19.03 3.21 -14.71
CA GLU A 693 -18.39 2.08 -15.40
C GLU A 693 -16.99 2.49 -15.85
N ILE A 694 -15.99 1.71 -15.46
CA ILE A 694 -14.60 1.87 -15.88
C ILE A 694 -14.16 0.58 -16.54
N LYS A 695 -13.67 0.68 -17.77
CA LYS A 695 -13.07 -0.42 -18.49
C LYS A 695 -11.62 -0.08 -18.78
N ILE A 696 -10.70 -0.96 -18.34
CA ILE A 696 -9.26 -0.86 -18.59
C ILE A 696 -8.89 -1.98 -19.56
N ASN A 697 -8.14 -1.65 -20.59
CA ASN A 697 -7.58 -2.59 -21.54
C ASN A 697 -6.05 -2.57 -21.42
N ASP A 698 -5.42 -3.64 -21.93
CA ASP A 698 -3.97 -3.79 -21.91
C ASP A 698 -3.39 -3.71 -20.49
N THR A 699 -4.13 -4.25 -19.49
CA THR A 699 -3.68 -4.26 -18.11
C THR A 699 -2.36 -5.01 -17.98
N ILE A 700 -1.43 -4.39 -17.26
CA ILE A 700 -0.09 -4.96 -17.02
C ILE A 700 -0.20 -5.95 -15.86
N SER A 701 0.13 -7.20 -16.14
CA SER A 701 0.18 -8.29 -15.17
C SER A 701 1.19 -9.36 -15.59
N GLU A 702 1.62 -10.23 -14.69
CA GLU A 702 2.39 -11.42 -15.04
C GLU A 702 1.52 -12.37 -15.85
N PHE A 703 2.08 -13.02 -16.89
CA PHE A 703 1.34 -13.99 -17.73
C PHE A 703 1.03 -15.27 -16.95
N GLY A 704 1.92 -15.61 -16.04
CA GLY A 704 1.85 -16.80 -15.19
C GLY A 704 2.63 -17.99 -15.72
N ALA A 705 3.39 -18.61 -14.84
CA ALA A 705 4.29 -19.72 -15.19
C ALA A 705 3.56 -20.90 -15.84
N GLN A 706 2.33 -21.25 -15.40
CA GLN A 706 1.53 -22.30 -16.00
C GLN A 706 1.13 -21.95 -17.44
N ASN A 707 0.67 -20.71 -17.67
CA ASN A 707 0.30 -20.26 -19.00
C ASN A 707 1.48 -20.28 -19.96
N ASN A 708 2.70 -19.91 -19.52
CA ASN A 708 3.92 -20.03 -20.31
C ASN A 708 4.20 -21.49 -20.71
N LEU A 709 4.08 -22.43 -19.77
CA LEU A 709 4.23 -23.87 -20.03
C LEU A 709 3.19 -24.39 -21.04
N ASP A 710 1.93 -24.02 -20.86
CA ASP A 710 0.84 -24.45 -21.72
C ASP A 710 0.99 -23.89 -23.14
N LEU A 711 1.38 -22.62 -23.26
CA LEU A 711 1.61 -21.97 -24.55
C LEU A 711 2.77 -22.64 -25.31
N CYS A 712 3.84 -23.00 -24.60
CA CYS A 712 4.93 -23.75 -25.17
C CYS A 712 4.45 -25.16 -25.59
N ALA A 713 3.94 -25.94 -24.67
CA ALA A 713 3.60 -27.34 -24.91
C ALA A 713 2.57 -27.52 -26.03
N TYR A 714 1.47 -26.79 -25.99
CA TYR A 714 0.35 -26.97 -26.95
C TYR A 714 0.52 -26.23 -28.27
N GLN A 715 1.22 -25.07 -28.27
CA GLN A 715 1.30 -24.19 -29.43
C GLN A 715 2.71 -23.96 -29.97
N ASN A 716 3.73 -24.48 -29.30
CA ASN A 716 5.16 -24.24 -29.60
C ASN A 716 5.51 -22.73 -29.65
N LYS A 717 4.96 -21.95 -28.72
CA LYS A 717 5.21 -20.52 -28.54
C LYS A 717 5.80 -20.27 -27.19
N ASN A 718 6.61 -19.21 -27.03
CA ASN A 718 7.29 -18.84 -25.78
C ASN A 718 8.14 -19.97 -25.15
N CYS A 719 8.54 -20.98 -25.92
CA CYS A 719 9.35 -22.08 -25.39
C CYS A 719 10.74 -21.62 -24.95
N ASP A 720 11.21 -20.48 -25.42
CA ASP A 720 12.45 -19.82 -25.02
C ASP A 720 12.41 -19.25 -23.60
N THR A 721 11.22 -19.08 -23.03
CA THR A 721 11.05 -18.71 -21.61
C THR A 721 11.24 -19.89 -20.64
N ILE A 722 11.31 -21.13 -21.15
CA ILE A 722 11.39 -22.32 -20.33
C ILE A 722 12.77 -22.97 -20.48
N THR A 723 13.50 -23.06 -19.41
CA THR A 723 14.80 -23.73 -19.34
C THR A 723 14.61 -25.12 -18.77
N ARG A 724 15.08 -26.16 -19.51
CA ARG A 724 15.06 -27.54 -19.08
C ARG A 724 16.46 -28.15 -19.10
N ASP A 725 16.66 -29.13 -18.25
CA ASP A 725 17.86 -29.96 -18.30
C ASP A 725 17.74 -31.12 -19.35
N SER A 726 18.79 -31.94 -19.46
CA SER A 726 18.82 -33.08 -20.39
C SER A 726 17.86 -34.21 -20.04
N SER A 727 17.34 -34.27 -18.80
CA SER A 727 16.33 -35.21 -18.35
C SER A 727 14.89 -34.73 -18.65
N GLY A 728 14.73 -33.49 -19.07
CA GLY A 728 13.44 -32.84 -19.32
C GLY A 728 12.91 -32.05 -18.12
N GLU A 729 13.59 -32.07 -16.97
CA GLU A 729 13.19 -31.31 -15.79
C GLU A 729 13.25 -29.80 -16.04
N ILE A 730 12.22 -29.09 -15.59
CA ILE A 730 12.14 -27.63 -15.67
C ILE A 730 13.08 -27.06 -14.61
N LEU A 731 14.12 -26.34 -15.05
CA LEU A 731 15.06 -25.64 -14.19
C LEU A 731 14.60 -24.23 -13.84
N ASP A 732 14.00 -23.54 -14.84
CA ASP A 732 13.51 -22.17 -14.67
C ASP A 732 12.42 -21.82 -15.68
N ILE A 733 11.49 -20.95 -15.29
CA ILE A 733 10.51 -20.33 -16.18
C ILE A 733 10.67 -18.82 -16.06
N LEU A 734 10.96 -18.14 -17.15
CA LEU A 734 10.95 -16.69 -17.20
C LEU A 734 9.52 -16.20 -17.33
N ASP A 735 9.04 -15.44 -16.35
CA ASP A 735 7.68 -14.87 -16.31
C ASP A 735 7.76 -13.41 -15.85
N GLY A 736 7.45 -12.47 -16.73
CA GLY A 736 7.52 -11.04 -16.48
C GLY A 736 6.20 -10.34 -16.81
N PRO A 737 6.10 -9.04 -16.52
CA PRO A 737 4.89 -8.27 -16.79
C PRO A 737 4.66 -8.11 -18.30
N VAL A 738 3.38 -8.25 -18.69
CA VAL A 738 2.91 -8.15 -20.10
C VAL A 738 1.57 -7.42 -20.16
N ASN A 739 1.22 -6.86 -21.31
CA ASN A 739 -0.07 -6.22 -21.57
C ASN A 739 -1.03 -7.23 -22.25
N LEU A 740 -1.73 -8.02 -21.49
CA LEU A 740 -2.59 -9.08 -22.03
C LEU A 740 -4.02 -9.05 -21.54
N ASN A 741 -4.29 -8.40 -20.44
CA ASN A 741 -5.54 -8.53 -19.72
C ASN A 741 -6.42 -7.29 -19.86
N ALA A 742 -7.65 -7.39 -19.37
CA ALA A 742 -8.54 -6.25 -19.22
C ALA A 742 -9.27 -6.35 -17.87
N THR A 743 -9.64 -5.20 -17.32
CA THR A 743 -10.44 -5.13 -16.11
C THR A 743 -11.66 -4.26 -16.34
N ARG A 744 -12.82 -4.67 -15.83
CA ARG A 744 -14.03 -3.87 -15.85
C ARG A 744 -14.60 -3.77 -14.45
N VAL A 745 -14.87 -2.55 -14.01
CA VAL A 745 -15.58 -2.28 -12.75
C VAL A 745 -16.79 -1.41 -13.01
N SER A 746 -17.89 -1.71 -12.32
CA SER A 746 -19.08 -0.86 -12.32
C SER A 746 -19.76 -0.87 -10.96
N GLY A 747 -20.45 0.22 -10.64
CA GLY A 747 -21.11 0.36 -9.36
C GLY A 747 -21.97 1.60 -9.26
N VAL A 748 -22.47 1.83 -8.05
CA VAL A 748 -23.30 2.99 -7.70
C VAL A 748 -22.81 3.55 -6.38
N ASP A 749 -22.59 4.87 -6.34
CA ASP A 749 -22.24 5.60 -5.14
C ASP A 749 -23.41 6.52 -4.74
N PHE A 750 -23.78 6.49 -3.46
CA PHE A 750 -24.79 7.33 -2.86
C PHE A 750 -24.19 8.12 -1.71
N VAL A 751 -24.34 9.44 -1.73
CA VAL A 751 -23.88 10.33 -0.66
C VAL A 751 -25.05 11.21 -0.24
N THR A 752 -25.24 11.40 1.05
CA THR A 752 -26.24 12.36 1.58
C THR A 752 -25.67 13.14 2.74
N TYR A 753 -26.03 14.40 2.78
CA TYR A 753 -25.71 15.30 3.87
C TYR A 753 -26.99 15.97 4.34
N TYR A 754 -27.15 16.08 5.68
CA TYR A 754 -28.23 16.81 6.30
C TYR A 754 -27.74 17.58 7.52
N SER A 755 -28.05 18.88 7.62
CA SER A 755 -27.80 19.66 8.84
C SER A 755 -29.07 20.20 9.42
N LEU A 756 -29.18 20.15 10.73
CA LEU A 756 -30.35 20.58 11.50
C LEU A 756 -29.89 21.45 12.67
N GLN A 757 -30.35 22.71 12.66
CA GLN A 757 -30.14 23.64 13.75
C GLN A 757 -31.33 23.59 14.72
N THR A 758 -31.07 23.46 16.02
CA THR A 758 -32.10 23.42 17.06
C THR A 758 -31.66 24.20 18.28
N ASP A 759 -32.60 24.56 19.14
CA ASP A 759 -32.32 25.20 20.44
C ASP A 759 -31.45 24.33 21.36
N HIS A 760 -31.28 23.06 21.04
CA HIS A 760 -30.47 22.06 21.76
C HIS A 760 -29.17 21.70 21.03
N GLY A 761 -28.75 22.51 20.07
CA GLY A 761 -27.51 22.36 19.34
C GLY A 761 -27.74 22.02 17.87
N ASP A 762 -26.61 22.06 17.15
CA ASP A 762 -26.52 21.82 15.72
C ASP A 762 -26.16 20.36 15.47
N TRP A 763 -26.94 19.73 14.61
CA TRP A 763 -26.72 18.35 14.18
C TRP A 763 -26.28 18.32 12.72
N SER A 764 -25.28 17.52 12.43
CA SER A 764 -24.95 17.16 11.06
C SER A 764 -24.95 15.65 10.88
N PHE A 765 -25.50 15.21 9.76
CA PHE A 765 -25.57 13.80 9.39
C PHE A 765 -24.95 13.62 8.01
N ASN A 766 -24.11 12.62 7.88
CA ASN A 766 -23.49 12.25 6.61
C ASN A 766 -23.61 10.74 6.42
N ALA A 767 -24.08 10.29 5.26
CA ALA A 767 -24.07 8.88 4.91
C ALA A 767 -23.49 8.70 3.49
N ASN A 768 -22.53 7.78 3.39
CA ASN A 768 -21.91 7.38 2.15
C ASN A 768 -22.10 5.87 1.97
N VAL A 769 -22.63 5.47 0.84
CA VAL A 769 -22.84 4.05 0.51
C VAL A 769 -22.33 3.79 -0.89
N SER A 770 -21.52 2.77 -1.05
CA SER A 770 -21.04 2.28 -2.34
C SER A 770 -21.51 0.86 -2.57
N LYS A 771 -22.06 0.61 -3.76
CA LYS A 771 -22.40 -0.71 -4.23
C LYS A 771 -21.53 -1.07 -5.42
N LEU A 772 -20.72 -2.10 -5.28
CA LEU A 772 -19.97 -2.72 -6.37
C LEU A 772 -20.91 -3.68 -7.12
N ASN A 773 -21.20 -3.43 -8.38
CA ASN A 773 -22.05 -4.28 -9.20
C ASN A 773 -21.25 -5.34 -9.95
N GLU A 774 -20.02 -5.02 -10.37
CA GLU A 774 -19.15 -5.87 -11.17
C GLU A 774 -17.70 -5.45 -10.93
N LEU A 775 -16.82 -6.40 -10.74
CA LEU A 775 -15.37 -6.26 -10.83
C LEU A 775 -14.86 -7.48 -11.58
N THR A 776 -14.80 -7.38 -12.90
CA THR A 776 -14.44 -8.51 -13.75
C THR A 776 -13.03 -8.36 -14.29
N GLU A 777 -12.22 -9.38 -14.08
CA GLU A 777 -10.93 -9.55 -14.72
C GLU A 777 -11.08 -10.46 -15.94
N TYR A 778 -10.43 -10.09 -17.03
CA TYR A 778 -10.38 -10.83 -18.28
C TYR A 778 -8.94 -11.24 -18.51
N THR A 779 -8.64 -12.52 -18.36
CA THR A 779 -7.30 -13.08 -18.57
C THR A 779 -7.23 -13.80 -19.88
N THR A 780 -6.31 -13.41 -20.76
CA THR A 780 -6.07 -14.10 -22.01
C THR A 780 -5.22 -15.34 -21.74
N LEU A 781 -5.78 -16.52 -21.97
CA LEU A 781 -5.11 -17.79 -21.78
C LEU A 781 -4.18 -18.14 -22.95
N SER A 782 -3.36 -19.15 -22.74
CA SER A 782 -2.38 -19.63 -23.71
C SER A 782 -3.00 -20.07 -25.06
N ASP A 783 -4.24 -20.56 -25.07
CA ASP A 783 -4.96 -20.95 -26.29
C ASP A 783 -5.62 -19.79 -27.03
N GLY A 784 -5.49 -18.55 -26.48
CA GLY A 784 -6.13 -17.34 -27.01
C GLY A 784 -7.59 -17.20 -26.60
N SER A 785 -8.12 -18.10 -25.78
CA SER A 785 -9.39 -17.90 -25.09
C SER A 785 -9.26 -16.84 -24.03
N VAL A 786 -10.37 -16.23 -23.64
CA VAL A 786 -10.42 -15.23 -22.56
C VAL A 786 -11.22 -15.81 -21.41
N GLU A 787 -10.55 -16.02 -20.31
CA GLU A 787 -11.20 -16.33 -19.05
C GLU A 787 -11.78 -15.07 -18.44
N ARG A 788 -12.96 -15.21 -17.86
CA ARG A 788 -13.67 -14.12 -17.18
C ARG A 788 -13.87 -14.52 -15.74
N GLU A 789 -13.37 -13.71 -14.80
CA GLU A 789 -13.59 -13.88 -13.39
C GLU A 789 -14.24 -12.62 -12.82
N ASP A 790 -15.40 -12.74 -12.19
CA ASP A 790 -16.07 -11.64 -11.50
C ASP A 790 -15.76 -11.73 -10.00
N LEU A 791 -15.03 -10.76 -9.50
CA LEU A 791 -14.56 -10.69 -8.12
C LEU A 791 -15.56 -9.99 -7.18
N ALA A 792 -16.64 -9.36 -7.71
CA ALA A 792 -17.63 -8.71 -6.86
C ALA A 792 -18.29 -9.70 -5.89
N GLY A 793 -18.28 -9.39 -4.61
CA GLY A 793 -18.79 -10.27 -3.55
C GLY A 793 -17.83 -11.40 -3.16
N THR A 794 -16.61 -11.45 -3.68
CA THR A 794 -15.65 -12.51 -3.37
C THR A 794 -14.54 -12.04 -2.41
N ALA A 795 -13.83 -13.00 -1.85
CA ALA A 795 -12.58 -12.79 -1.14
C ALA A 795 -11.55 -13.80 -1.67
N ALA A 796 -10.38 -13.29 -2.08
CA ALA A 796 -9.29 -14.08 -2.58
C ALA A 796 -7.98 -13.69 -1.88
N SER A 797 -7.24 -14.69 -1.38
CA SER A 797 -5.93 -14.52 -0.74
C SER A 797 -5.92 -13.49 0.41
N ARG A 798 -5.70 -12.22 0.11
CA ARG A 798 -5.53 -11.14 1.09
C ARG A 798 -6.40 -9.94 0.78
N GLU A 799 -7.35 -10.08 -0.13
CA GLU A 799 -8.22 -9.02 -0.61
C GLU A 799 -9.68 -9.49 -0.57
N SER A 800 -10.55 -8.59 -0.17
CA SER A 800 -11.99 -8.82 -0.15
C SER A 800 -12.69 -7.73 -0.94
N TYR A 801 -13.66 -8.11 -1.76
CA TYR A 801 -14.41 -7.25 -2.65
C TYR A 801 -15.90 -7.24 -2.30
N PRO A 802 -16.31 -6.78 -1.10
CA PRO A 802 -17.71 -6.78 -0.70
C PRO A 802 -18.55 -5.92 -1.66
N GLU A 803 -19.71 -6.40 -2.08
CA GLU A 803 -20.61 -5.63 -2.93
C GLU A 803 -21.10 -4.33 -2.26
N TRP A 804 -21.27 -4.35 -0.94
CA TRP A 804 -21.79 -3.21 -0.20
C TRP A 804 -20.79 -2.71 0.83
N ARG A 805 -20.53 -1.43 0.79
CA ARG A 805 -19.79 -0.70 1.83
C ARG A 805 -20.53 0.57 2.17
N GLY A 806 -20.50 0.97 3.45
CA GLY A 806 -21.17 2.19 3.86
C GLY A 806 -20.59 2.78 5.13
N THR A 807 -20.67 4.10 5.23
CA THR A 807 -20.37 4.86 6.43
C THR A 807 -21.53 5.78 6.75
N PHE A 808 -21.77 5.98 8.03
CA PHE A 808 -22.70 6.97 8.53
C PHE A 808 -22.05 7.71 9.68
N SER A 809 -22.19 9.03 9.73
CA SER A 809 -21.77 9.85 10.85
C SER A 809 -22.87 10.80 11.28
N SER A 810 -22.96 11.01 12.58
CA SER A 810 -23.81 12.04 13.19
C SER A 810 -22.97 12.84 14.16
N THR A 811 -22.85 14.15 13.92
CA THR A 811 -22.14 15.06 14.80
C THR A 811 -23.15 16.04 15.42
N TRP A 812 -23.03 16.24 16.73
CA TRP A 812 -23.78 17.19 17.49
C TRP A 812 -22.83 18.20 18.15
N LYS A 813 -23.17 19.48 18.03
CA LYS A 813 -22.44 20.59 18.66
C LYS A 813 -23.43 21.50 19.39
N HIS A 814 -23.17 21.81 20.67
CA HIS A 814 -23.98 22.75 21.47
C HIS A 814 -23.08 23.45 22.47
N ASP A 815 -22.99 24.77 22.33
CA ASP A 815 -22.05 25.59 23.09
C ASP A 815 -20.64 25.01 23.08
N ALA A 816 -20.09 24.68 24.23
CA ALA A 816 -18.76 24.10 24.41
C ALA A 816 -18.70 22.57 24.22
N TRP A 817 -19.84 21.90 24.03
CA TRP A 817 -19.93 20.46 23.93
C TRP A 817 -20.00 19.97 22.49
N SER A 818 -19.35 18.88 22.21
CA SER A 818 -19.50 18.15 20.95
C SER A 818 -19.64 16.66 21.20
N ALA A 819 -20.40 15.99 20.35
CA ALA A 819 -20.49 14.52 20.32
C ALA A 819 -20.53 14.03 18.88
N ASN A 820 -19.86 12.92 18.64
CA ASN A 820 -19.87 12.27 17.33
C ASN A 820 -20.17 10.78 17.52
N TYR A 821 -21.05 10.27 16.66
CA TYR A 821 -21.27 8.84 16.49
C TYR A 821 -21.09 8.51 15.02
N ASN A 822 -20.32 7.48 14.72
CA ASN A 822 -20.23 6.95 13.37
C ASN A 822 -20.23 5.43 13.35
N PHE A 823 -20.67 4.86 12.25
CA PHE A 823 -20.46 3.44 11.98
C PHE A 823 -19.96 3.20 10.56
N ARG A 824 -19.22 2.11 10.41
CA ARG A 824 -18.72 1.61 9.13
C ARG A 824 -19.26 0.19 8.92
N TYR A 825 -19.92 -0.02 7.79
CA TYR A 825 -20.45 -1.31 7.35
C TYR A 825 -19.61 -1.86 6.20
N ILE A 826 -19.26 -3.14 6.29
CA ILE A 826 -18.60 -3.93 5.25
C ILE A 826 -19.47 -5.15 5.00
N GLY A 827 -19.91 -5.34 3.76
CA GLY A 827 -20.77 -6.45 3.34
C GLY A 827 -20.09 -7.82 3.44
N SER A 828 -20.88 -8.87 3.34
CA SER A 828 -20.38 -10.24 3.26
C SER A 828 -19.66 -10.49 1.92
N THR A 829 -18.73 -11.45 1.95
CA THR A 829 -18.03 -11.96 0.77
C THR A 829 -18.00 -13.49 0.81
N THR A 830 -17.62 -14.11 -0.29
CA THR A 830 -17.47 -15.56 -0.42
C THR A 830 -16.03 -15.90 -0.82
N GLU A 831 -15.38 -16.80 -0.08
CA GLU A 831 -14.07 -17.33 -0.44
C GLU A 831 -14.18 -18.77 -0.97
N GLN A 832 -13.22 -19.20 -1.79
CA GLN A 832 -13.12 -20.59 -2.27
C GLN A 832 -12.13 -21.37 -1.39
N VAL A 833 -12.61 -22.41 -0.73
CA VAL A 833 -11.81 -23.27 0.13
C VAL A 833 -11.84 -24.69 -0.42
N SER A 834 -10.72 -25.16 -0.98
CA SER A 834 -10.64 -26.48 -1.64
C SER A 834 -11.71 -26.69 -2.74
N GLY A 835 -12.05 -25.60 -3.46
CA GLY A 835 -13.05 -25.63 -4.53
C GLY A 835 -14.50 -25.47 -4.07
N GLU A 836 -14.76 -25.35 -2.77
CA GLU A 836 -16.09 -25.15 -2.20
C GLU A 836 -16.27 -23.70 -1.71
N PRO A 837 -17.40 -23.04 -2.00
CA PRO A 837 -17.67 -21.68 -1.55
C PRO A 837 -17.94 -21.65 -0.05
N ARG A 838 -17.34 -20.69 0.64
CA ARG A 838 -17.54 -20.41 2.06
C ARG A 838 -17.83 -18.92 2.29
N ASP A 839 -18.91 -18.64 3.01
CA ASP A 839 -19.31 -17.27 3.31
C ASP A 839 -18.45 -16.65 4.42
N ILE A 840 -17.99 -15.44 4.17
CA ILE A 840 -17.38 -14.52 5.12
C ILE A 840 -18.45 -13.49 5.51
N GLY A 841 -18.86 -13.46 6.77
CA GLY A 841 -19.96 -12.63 7.25
C GLY A 841 -19.67 -11.13 7.20
N SER A 842 -20.71 -10.32 7.07
CA SER A 842 -20.62 -8.85 7.15
C SER A 842 -20.17 -8.36 8.53
N VAL A 843 -19.59 -7.17 8.55
CA VAL A 843 -19.09 -6.52 9.77
C VAL A 843 -19.59 -5.08 9.85
N THR A 844 -19.98 -4.64 11.06
CA THR A 844 -20.24 -3.23 11.37
C THR A 844 -19.39 -2.81 12.57
N TYR A 845 -18.62 -1.76 12.40
CA TYR A 845 -17.86 -1.11 13.47
C TYR A 845 -18.61 0.15 13.92
N HIS A 846 -18.71 0.38 15.22
CA HIS A 846 -19.38 1.53 15.82
C HIS A 846 -18.36 2.33 16.62
N ASN A 847 -18.30 3.64 16.37
CA ASN A 847 -17.40 4.55 17.07
C ASN A 847 -18.20 5.68 17.71
N ILE A 848 -17.75 6.13 18.88
CA ILE A 848 -18.34 7.26 19.59
C ILE A 848 -17.25 8.14 20.16
N SER A 849 -17.44 9.47 20.09
CA SER A 849 -16.57 10.42 20.80
C SER A 849 -17.37 11.59 21.36
N GLY A 850 -16.83 12.22 22.37
CA GLY A 850 -17.37 13.44 22.97
C GLY A 850 -16.26 14.40 23.31
N GLY A 851 -16.51 15.68 23.14
CA GLY A 851 -15.55 16.77 23.39
C GLY A 851 -16.15 17.91 24.21
N TYR A 852 -15.24 18.65 24.84
CA TYR A 852 -15.55 19.86 25.55
C TYR A 852 -14.48 20.93 25.30
N GLN A 853 -14.90 22.14 24.89
CA GLN A 853 -14.05 23.31 24.68
C GLN A 853 -14.11 24.20 25.91
N PHE A 854 -12.97 24.38 26.58
CA PHE A 854 -12.85 25.28 27.71
C PHE A 854 -12.65 26.73 27.27
N GLU A 855 -13.03 27.70 28.09
CA GLU A 855 -12.85 29.13 27.84
C GLU A 855 -11.40 29.58 27.68
N ASN A 856 -10.44 28.77 28.15
CA ASN A 856 -9.00 29.02 28.06
C ASN A 856 -8.35 28.41 26.81
N ASN A 857 -9.12 28.22 25.75
CA ASN A 857 -8.69 27.68 24.46
C ASN A 857 -8.21 26.20 24.48
N LEU A 858 -8.46 25.48 25.58
CA LEU A 858 -8.18 24.05 25.67
C LEU A 858 -9.42 23.27 25.27
N ALA A 859 -9.28 22.34 24.34
CA ALA A 859 -10.29 21.33 24.01
C ALA A 859 -9.84 19.95 24.52
N VAL A 860 -10.78 19.20 25.07
CA VAL A 860 -10.59 17.80 25.48
C VAL A 860 -11.57 16.93 24.72
N LYS A 861 -11.10 15.86 24.09
CA LYS A 861 -11.90 14.87 23.37
C LYS A 861 -11.59 13.47 23.89
N LEU A 862 -12.62 12.71 24.18
CA LEU A 862 -12.55 11.29 24.54
C LEU A 862 -13.29 10.50 23.48
N GLY A 863 -12.75 9.35 23.08
CA GLY A 863 -13.42 8.49 22.12
C GLY A 863 -13.17 7.01 22.33
N ILE A 864 -14.09 6.22 21.80
CA ILE A 864 -14.03 4.77 21.77
C ILE A 864 -14.35 4.30 20.35
N ASN A 865 -13.36 3.72 19.68
CA ASN A 865 -13.54 3.06 18.40
C ASN A 865 -13.90 1.60 18.60
N ASN A 866 -14.72 1.07 17.70
CA ASN A 866 -15.20 -0.29 17.75
C ASN A 866 -15.81 -0.61 19.13
N LEU A 867 -16.81 0.15 19.53
CA LEU A 867 -17.47 0.09 20.85
C LEU A 867 -17.92 -1.34 21.23
N ALA A 868 -18.33 -2.13 20.24
CA ALA A 868 -18.76 -3.52 20.41
C ALA A 868 -17.61 -4.54 20.46
N ASP A 869 -16.36 -4.10 20.33
CA ASP A 869 -15.19 -4.98 20.23
C ASP A 869 -15.33 -6.04 19.12
N LYS A 870 -15.86 -5.65 18.00
CA LYS A 870 -16.12 -6.55 16.88
C LYS A 870 -14.82 -6.97 16.23
N GLN A 871 -14.53 -8.26 16.21
CA GLN A 871 -13.38 -8.84 15.54
C GLN A 871 -13.61 -8.98 14.02
N PRO A 872 -12.56 -8.96 13.20
CA PRO A 872 -12.65 -9.34 11.79
C PRO A 872 -13.30 -10.71 11.59
N PRO A 873 -13.99 -10.91 10.47
CA PRO A 873 -14.47 -12.25 10.13
C PRO A 873 -13.29 -13.14 9.72
N ALA A 874 -13.35 -14.42 10.11
CA ALA A 874 -12.30 -15.38 9.80
C ALA A 874 -12.29 -15.76 8.31
N SER A 875 -11.07 -15.81 7.73
CA SER A 875 -10.79 -16.32 6.38
C SER A 875 -9.87 -17.53 6.46
N LEU A 876 -10.15 -18.59 5.70
CA LEU A 876 -9.33 -19.79 5.59
C LEU A 876 -8.28 -19.69 4.46
N THR A 877 -8.43 -18.73 3.56
CA THR A 877 -7.46 -18.48 2.48
C THR A 877 -6.32 -17.58 2.93
N ASN A 878 -6.47 -16.87 4.05
CA ASN A 878 -5.40 -16.07 4.64
C ASN A 878 -4.63 -16.88 5.69
N LEU A 879 -3.48 -17.42 5.30
CA LEU A 879 -2.72 -18.37 6.11
C LEU A 879 -2.02 -17.78 7.34
N ASN A 880 -1.78 -16.47 7.38
CA ASN A 880 -0.89 -15.89 8.40
C ASN A 880 -1.63 -15.43 9.66
N ILE A 881 -2.78 -14.76 9.48
CA ILE A 881 -3.51 -14.07 10.56
C ILE A 881 -5.01 -14.37 10.56
N ASN A 882 -5.47 -15.32 9.71
CA ASN A 882 -6.85 -15.80 9.64
C ASN A 882 -7.90 -14.77 9.19
N PHE A 883 -7.53 -13.61 8.66
CA PHE A 883 -8.45 -12.60 8.12
C PHE A 883 -7.72 -11.70 7.11
N ASP A 884 -8.49 -10.97 6.31
CA ASP A 884 -7.95 -9.96 5.38
C ASP A 884 -7.72 -8.62 6.12
N GLN A 885 -6.46 -8.28 6.35
CA GLN A 885 -6.07 -7.06 7.05
C GLN A 885 -6.16 -5.78 6.19
N ASN A 886 -6.22 -5.91 4.87
CA ASN A 886 -6.34 -4.77 3.94
C ASN A 886 -7.78 -4.25 3.87
N THR A 887 -8.75 -5.05 4.32
CA THR A 887 -10.18 -4.71 4.35
C THR A 887 -10.73 -4.51 5.76
N TYR A 888 -10.30 -5.34 6.72
CA TYR A 888 -10.84 -5.34 8.08
C TYR A 888 -9.84 -4.83 9.11
N ASN A 889 -10.34 -4.12 10.12
CA ASN A 889 -9.52 -3.57 11.20
C ASN A 889 -9.33 -4.59 12.34
N PRO A 890 -8.10 -5.03 12.64
CA PRO A 890 -7.80 -6.01 13.68
C PRO A 890 -7.65 -5.41 15.09
N THR A 891 -7.73 -4.10 15.23
CA THR A 891 -7.39 -3.39 16.48
C THR A 891 -8.28 -3.83 17.66
N GLY A 892 -9.56 -4.18 17.40
CA GLY A 892 -10.53 -4.38 18.47
C GLY A 892 -11.03 -3.05 19.02
N ARG A 893 -11.51 -3.03 20.26
CA ARG A 893 -11.95 -1.80 20.92
C ARG A 893 -10.72 -0.95 21.28
N TYR A 894 -10.72 0.30 20.83
CA TYR A 894 -9.65 1.25 21.05
C TYR A 894 -10.18 2.52 21.72
N MET A 895 -9.54 2.95 22.80
CA MET A 895 -9.92 4.11 23.59
C MET A 895 -8.85 5.18 23.43
N TYR A 896 -9.25 6.45 23.30
CA TYR A 896 -8.30 7.54 23.18
C TYR A 896 -8.74 8.81 23.91
N LEU A 897 -7.76 9.57 24.34
CA LEU A 897 -7.86 10.93 24.87
C LEU A 897 -7.07 11.86 23.96
N GLN A 898 -7.66 12.98 23.59
CA GLN A 898 -7.02 14.04 22.83
C GLN A 898 -7.16 15.37 23.55
N LEU A 899 -6.09 16.12 23.59
CA LEU A 899 -6.02 17.48 24.11
C LEU A 899 -5.57 18.40 22.98
N THR A 900 -6.32 19.47 22.73
CA THR A 900 -5.97 20.50 21.74
C THR A 900 -5.97 21.84 22.41
N TYR A 901 -4.89 22.60 22.23
CA TYR A 901 -4.75 23.98 22.68
C TYR A 901 -4.53 24.88 21.47
N SER A 902 -5.39 25.88 21.28
CA SER A 902 -5.36 26.79 20.12
C SER A 902 -5.29 28.24 20.59
N LEU A 903 -4.38 29.05 20.00
CA LEU A 903 -4.21 30.50 20.27
C LEU A 903 -4.47 31.32 19.03
#